data_c47deb5bba34f97cbe6493ce8091fe4c
#
_entry.id   c47deb5bba34f97cbe6493ce8091fe4c
#
_cell.length_a   1.000
_cell.length_b   1.000
_cell.length_c   1.000
_cell.angle_alpha   90.00
_cell.angle_beta   90.00
_cell.angle_gamma   90.00
#
_symmetry.space_group_name_H-M   'P 1'
#
loop_
_entity.id
_entity.type
_entity.pdbx_description
1 polymer ?
#
loop_
_entity_poly.entity_id
_entity_poly.type
_entity_poly.pdbx_seq_one_letter_code
_entity_poly.pdbx_strand_id
1 'polypeptide(L)'
;MSKLKIKTKERRFETARDLYGIFFEDINRAGDGGLYPEMLRNRSFEDSVLPEGYIQQEDGIHVKTVSGWLDEFCNGEGLCRWVKGNNIPETEIPAWYTHNAKMELELTDTLNEHRDAALRMQFDKDGSLTNTGYCGISVKAGESYSLYLFAKAKEEIGLDVAIEYQGKVLAGNSLVVSGQEYTRYDMKLTAAEDCHEAQLTISCKEGGEILLGFISLMPDNTYMGHGLRTDLVEKLKGMSPKFMRFPGGCIVEGTTPSTAMRFRDTVGPAWERPSKLFVWHYRSTLGLGFHEYLQLCEDLGMEPLYVCNCGMTCQGRKSVLLEGEALDEMVQDTLDAIEYAIGSKESKWGRLRASMGHPEPFKMTYLEIGNENWGPDYEKRYNMIYKKVKELYPQIKTIANEHVEKNGCPAECVDEHFYNTTEFFAERVNYYDDYDRKGPKIFVGEVAVNEGNYMGQLYAALGEAAFLMGIEKNQDIVTLASYAPLFENVNYRAWYPNLIRFNNHQSFGIPTYYVWKMFGQNRGEYVVRSEDEGGRVYRPRTGMASLKSNKELRFRNPIWNGEEAKITHELMGHVQYTEDGLLLQLPDEEQKKEFHSILEWADETKSFVVFGEEDQTYGRFETDIFVEENAYFELGIFSARVVRSYYEDQLVITAGVEKEWDAALVRPFLWKVNGGQCSLEEFGYMHDNKLTEDFAISVKPGEYHRFGYETDGKQIRLYVDGELQKEISIPYGPAFVSVVTDTKDEIIIKAVNFAGDVDPVSITLDCQVQGDYTVTLLSGEKGDENSFEEPEKVKNITVNMHGASSEFVYEAPPYSVSALRLKKCEAF
;
A
#
# COMPACT_ATOMS: atom_id res chain seq x y z
N MET A 1 21.60 22.60 19.07
CA MET A 1 22.73 21.68 19.34
C MET A 1 22.19 20.54 20.20
N SER A 2 22.05 19.40 19.57
CA SER A 2 21.57 18.18 20.21
C SER A 2 22.73 17.47 20.96
N LYS A 3 22.40 16.60 21.91
CA LYS A 3 23.37 15.79 22.64
C LYS A 3 22.97 14.33 22.58
N LEU A 4 23.93 13.45 22.42
CA LEU A 4 23.74 12.00 22.45
C LEU A 4 24.79 11.37 23.38
N LYS A 5 24.33 10.81 24.49
CA LYS A 5 25.18 10.08 25.42
C LYS A 5 24.97 8.59 25.27
N ILE A 6 26.01 7.86 24.96
CA ILE A 6 25.99 6.43 24.66
C ILE A 6 26.74 5.65 25.74
N LYS A 7 26.07 4.65 26.30
CA LYS A 7 26.58 3.78 27.37
C LYS A 7 26.80 2.37 26.84
N THR A 8 27.87 2.15 26.09
CA THR A 8 28.17 0.88 25.40
C THR A 8 28.32 -0.32 26.36
N LYS A 9 28.63 -0.03 27.66
CA LYS A 9 28.70 -1.06 28.70
C LYS A 9 27.33 -1.48 29.23
N GLU A 10 26.27 -0.71 28.91
CA GLU A 10 24.89 -0.98 29.29
C GLU A 10 24.11 -1.49 28.06
N ARG A 11 24.41 -2.72 27.65
CA ARG A 11 23.59 -3.42 26.63
C ARG A 11 22.23 -3.77 27.23
N ARG A 12 21.15 -3.45 26.49
CA ARG A 12 19.78 -3.70 26.95
C ARG A 12 19.36 -5.14 26.64
N PHE A 13 19.42 -5.52 25.37
CA PHE A 13 19.03 -6.85 24.86
C PHE A 13 19.65 -7.08 23.48
N GLU A 14 19.63 -8.33 23.04
CA GLU A 14 20.02 -8.71 21.68
C GLU A 14 19.01 -8.18 20.65
N THR A 15 19.50 -7.78 19.48
CA THR A 15 18.63 -7.31 18.39
C THR A 15 17.77 -8.43 17.83
N ALA A 16 16.54 -8.14 17.47
CA ALA A 16 15.66 -9.12 16.84
C ALA A 16 16.23 -9.55 15.48
N ARG A 17 16.41 -10.84 15.29
CA ARG A 17 17.07 -11.41 14.09
C ARG A 17 16.36 -10.98 12.80
N ASP A 18 15.03 -11.07 12.80
CA ASP A 18 14.20 -10.96 11.61
C ASP A 18 13.47 -9.60 11.51
N LEU A 19 13.93 -8.55 12.22
CA LEU A 19 13.19 -7.29 12.38
C LEU A 19 12.68 -6.67 11.08
N TYR A 20 13.53 -6.55 10.04
CA TYR A 20 13.14 -5.87 8.80
C TYR A 20 12.88 -6.87 7.69
N GLY A 21 11.65 -6.84 7.18
CA GLY A 21 11.21 -7.64 6.05
C GLY A 21 10.52 -6.81 4.97
N ILE A 22 9.81 -7.51 4.12
CA ILE A 22 8.98 -6.92 3.07
C ILE A 22 7.57 -7.50 3.16
N PHE A 23 6.60 -6.68 2.75
CA PHE A 23 5.20 -7.07 2.59
C PHE A 23 4.85 -7.04 1.10
N PHE A 24 4.38 -8.14 0.57
CA PHE A 24 3.88 -8.21 -0.80
C PHE A 24 2.38 -8.49 -0.81
N GLU A 25 1.67 -7.64 -1.52
CA GLU A 25 0.29 -7.85 -1.96
C GLU A 25 0.22 -7.53 -3.46
N ASP A 26 -0.55 -8.29 -4.23
CA ASP A 26 -0.83 -7.96 -5.63
C ASP A 26 -1.83 -6.81 -5.70
N ILE A 27 -1.32 -5.62 -5.40
CA ILE A 27 -1.96 -4.33 -5.53
C ILE A 27 -1.22 -3.53 -6.61
N ASN A 28 -1.88 -2.62 -7.31
CA ASN A 28 -1.28 -1.84 -8.40
C ASN A 28 -0.70 -2.72 -9.54
N ARG A 29 -1.28 -3.89 -9.80
CA ARG A 29 -0.75 -4.90 -10.75
C ARG A 29 0.73 -5.23 -10.50
N ALA A 30 1.05 -5.45 -9.24
CA ALA A 30 2.41 -5.79 -8.81
C ALA A 30 2.79 -7.25 -9.12
N GLY A 31 1.81 -8.14 -9.28
CA GLY A 31 1.99 -9.55 -9.64
C GLY A 31 2.17 -9.73 -11.15
N ASP A 32 1.09 -10.08 -11.86
CA ASP A 32 1.09 -10.25 -13.32
C ASP A 32 1.42 -8.92 -14.01
N GLY A 33 2.46 -8.92 -14.86
CA GLY A 33 2.98 -7.71 -15.52
C GLY A 33 3.90 -6.86 -14.63
N GLY A 34 4.15 -7.32 -13.40
CA GLY A 34 5.06 -6.72 -12.44
C GLY A 34 6.21 -7.66 -12.06
N LEU A 35 6.23 -8.11 -10.79
CA LEU A 35 7.26 -9.02 -10.29
C LEU A 35 7.27 -10.36 -11.05
N TYR A 36 6.10 -10.87 -11.43
CA TYR A 36 5.94 -11.93 -12.41
C TYR A 36 5.83 -11.29 -13.81
N PRO A 37 6.88 -11.37 -14.65
CA PRO A 37 7.01 -10.57 -15.84
C PRO A 37 6.21 -11.10 -17.04
N GLU A 38 4.95 -11.48 -16.82
CA GLU A 38 4.03 -11.77 -17.92
C GLU A 38 3.83 -10.52 -18.75
N MET A 39 4.07 -10.63 -20.06
CA MET A 39 4.04 -9.49 -20.96
C MET A 39 2.66 -9.25 -21.59
N LEU A 40 1.77 -10.26 -21.53
CA LEU A 40 0.43 -10.19 -22.10
C LEU A 40 -0.63 -9.93 -21.03
N ARG A 41 -1.32 -8.82 -21.14
CA ARG A 41 -2.47 -8.54 -20.29
C ARG A 41 -3.68 -9.36 -20.73
N ASN A 42 -4.51 -9.79 -19.77
CA ASN A 42 -5.71 -10.59 -20.05
C ASN A 42 -5.40 -11.85 -20.89
N ARG A 43 -4.34 -12.57 -20.51
CA ARG A 43 -3.84 -13.77 -21.23
C ARG A 43 -4.78 -14.98 -21.18
N SER A 44 -5.76 -14.94 -20.27
CA SER A 44 -6.81 -15.95 -20.10
C SER A 44 -8.16 -15.53 -20.69
N PHE A 45 -8.28 -14.30 -21.22
CA PHE A 45 -9.49 -13.71 -21.79
C PHE A 45 -10.62 -13.46 -20.78
N GLU A 46 -10.36 -13.58 -19.48
CA GLU A 46 -11.37 -13.59 -18.41
C GLU A 46 -11.60 -12.21 -17.77
N ASP A 47 -10.88 -11.15 -18.18
CA ASP A 47 -10.96 -9.83 -17.51
C ASP A 47 -12.38 -9.25 -17.46
N SER A 48 -13.24 -9.57 -18.41
CA SER A 48 -14.64 -9.14 -18.45
C SER A 48 -15.64 -10.18 -17.95
N VAL A 49 -15.18 -11.37 -17.53
CA VAL A 49 -16.05 -12.42 -16.97
C VAL A 49 -16.32 -12.11 -15.49
N LEU A 50 -17.59 -12.02 -15.12
CA LEU A 50 -17.99 -11.68 -13.77
C LEU A 50 -17.93 -12.89 -12.82
N PRO A 51 -17.34 -12.75 -11.62
CA PRO A 51 -17.43 -13.78 -10.60
C PRO A 51 -18.87 -13.98 -10.10
N GLU A 52 -19.13 -15.10 -9.46
CA GLU A 52 -20.42 -15.37 -8.83
C GLU A 52 -20.82 -14.27 -7.84
N GLY A 53 -22.07 -13.81 -7.95
CA GLY A 53 -22.62 -12.75 -7.12
C GLY A 53 -22.40 -11.33 -7.65
N TYR A 54 -21.67 -11.18 -8.76
CA TYR A 54 -21.51 -9.91 -9.46
C TYR A 54 -22.48 -9.82 -10.65
N ILE A 55 -23.01 -8.64 -10.91
CA ILE A 55 -23.94 -8.38 -12.02
C ILE A 55 -23.53 -7.13 -12.80
N GLN A 56 -23.75 -7.13 -14.10
CA GLN A 56 -23.56 -5.97 -14.97
C GLN A 56 -24.82 -5.12 -14.97
N GLN A 57 -24.69 -3.81 -14.72
CA GLN A 57 -25.75 -2.81 -14.93
C GLN A 57 -25.28 -1.71 -15.89
N GLU A 58 -26.16 -0.76 -16.22
CA GLU A 58 -25.83 0.33 -17.14
C GLU A 58 -24.68 1.21 -16.65
N ASP A 59 -24.59 1.39 -15.33
CA ASP A 59 -23.62 2.27 -14.64
C ASP A 59 -22.35 1.52 -14.17
N GLY A 60 -22.25 0.20 -14.37
CA GLY A 60 -21.07 -0.58 -14.02
C GLY A 60 -21.33 -1.99 -13.55
N ILE A 61 -20.35 -2.59 -12.91
CA ILE A 61 -20.41 -3.92 -12.33
C ILE A 61 -20.72 -3.81 -10.86
N HIS A 62 -21.56 -4.68 -10.40
CA HIS A 62 -22.17 -4.60 -9.09
C HIS A 62 -22.07 -5.92 -8.32
N VAL A 63 -21.74 -5.88 -7.03
CA VAL A 63 -21.81 -7.02 -6.13
C VAL A 63 -22.75 -6.70 -4.97
N LYS A 64 -23.71 -7.57 -4.69
CA LYS A 64 -24.62 -7.36 -3.57
C LYS A 64 -23.89 -7.49 -2.24
N THR A 65 -23.82 -6.40 -1.48
CA THR A 65 -23.20 -6.36 -0.15
C THR A 65 -24.19 -6.73 0.96
N VAL A 66 -23.66 -7.13 2.11
CA VAL A 66 -24.47 -7.59 3.26
C VAL A 66 -24.43 -6.60 4.42
N SER A 67 -23.48 -5.67 4.43
CA SER A 67 -23.34 -4.64 5.46
C SER A 67 -22.83 -3.33 4.88
N GLY A 68 -23.30 -2.23 5.46
CA GLY A 68 -23.27 -0.91 4.90
C GLY A 68 -21.95 -0.19 4.74
N TRP A 69 -20.82 -0.75 5.14
CA TRP A 69 -19.57 0.01 5.11
C TRP A 69 -18.93 0.08 3.73
N LEU A 70 -19.19 -0.91 2.90
CA LEU A 70 -18.66 -0.98 1.55
C LEU A 70 -19.71 -0.83 0.48
N ASP A 71 -20.91 -0.60 0.89
CA ASP A 71 -21.87 0.04 0.04
C ASP A 71 -21.31 1.38 -0.50
N GLU A 72 -20.24 1.89 0.09
CA GLU A 72 -19.50 3.09 -0.32
C GLU A 72 -18.65 2.94 -1.57
N PHE A 73 -18.03 1.77 -1.78
CA PHE A 73 -17.41 1.43 -3.07
C PHE A 73 -18.45 0.97 -4.11
N CYS A 74 -19.67 0.87 -3.69
CA CYS A 74 -20.74 0.28 -4.40
C CYS A 74 -21.97 1.16 -4.18
N ASN A 75 -22.39 1.92 -5.12
CA ASN A 75 -23.50 2.88 -5.14
C ASN A 75 -24.76 2.54 -4.29
N GLY A 76 -24.71 2.42 -2.97
CA GLY A 76 -25.85 2.20 -2.09
C GLY A 76 -26.75 0.97 -2.37
N GLU A 77 -26.56 0.26 -3.47
CA GLU A 77 -27.19 -1.01 -3.81
C GLU A 77 -26.19 -2.16 -3.72
N GLY A 78 -25.00 -1.86 -3.23
CA GLY A 78 -23.96 -2.82 -3.07
C GLY A 78 -23.23 -3.21 -4.36
N LEU A 79 -22.96 -2.26 -5.22
CA LEU A 79 -22.44 -2.54 -6.54
C LEU A 79 -21.14 -1.82 -6.80
N CYS A 80 -20.02 -2.54 -6.67
CA CYS A 80 -18.72 -2.04 -7.06
C CYS A 80 -18.74 -1.55 -8.50
N ARG A 81 -18.51 -0.29 -8.72
CA ARG A 81 -18.16 0.25 -10.03
C ARG A 81 -16.77 -0.23 -10.42
N TRP A 82 -16.65 -1.53 -10.48
CA TRP A 82 -15.43 -2.11 -10.94
C TRP A 82 -15.40 -2.00 -12.44
N VAL A 83 -14.30 -1.69 -12.97
CA VAL A 83 -13.86 -2.20 -14.22
C VAL A 83 -14.14 -1.46 -15.48
N LYS A 84 -15.27 -0.81 -15.66
CA LYS A 84 -15.29 -0.08 -16.94
C LYS A 84 -14.16 0.90 -17.04
N GLY A 85 -13.49 1.04 -15.95
CA GLY A 85 -12.57 2.04 -15.89
C GLY A 85 -11.17 1.71 -16.08
N ASN A 86 -10.64 0.80 -15.53
CA ASN A 86 -9.19 0.59 -15.59
C ASN A 86 -8.62 0.59 -17.01
N ASN A 87 -8.53 1.76 -17.65
CA ASN A 87 -8.06 1.88 -19.01
C ASN A 87 -8.78 0.89 -19.91
N ILE A 88 -10.11 0.86 -19.83
CA ILE A 88 -10.82 0.05 -20.72
C ILE A 88 -10.70 0.62 -22.07
N PRO A 89 -9.92 -0.06 -22.81
CA PRO A 89 -9.96 0.14 -24.19
C PRO A 89 -11.37 -0.19 -24.66
N GLU A 90 -11.72 0.37 -25.65
CA GLU A 90 -12.78 0.28 -26.58
C GLU A 90 -13.20 -1.14 -26.98
N THR A 91 -12.70 -2.20 -26.34
CA THR A 91 -13.06 -3.60 -26.65
C THR A 91 -13.75 -4.28 -25.48
N GLU A 92 -14.68 -5.19 -25.76
CA GLU A 92 -15.33 -6.04 -24.75
C GLU A 92 -14.35 -7.05 -24.12
N ILE A 93 -13.20 -7.27 -24.74
CA ILE A 93 -12.14 -8.17 -24.28
C ILE A 93 -10.88 -7.34 -24.06
N PRO A 94 -10.65 -6.81 -22.85
CA PRO A 94 -9.59 -5.87 -22.54
C PRO A 94 -8.20 -6.31 -23.02
N ALA A 95 -7.41 -5.35 -23.52
CA ALA A 95 -6.06 -5.49 -24.08
C ALA A 95 -5.97 -6.23 -25.43
N TRP A 96 -7.06 -6.75 -25.95
CA TRP A 96 -7.11 -7.44 -27.24
C TRP A 96 -7.85 -6.62 -28.29
N TYR A 97 -7.31 -6.56 -29.51
CA TYR A 97 -7.83 -5.79 -30.63
C TYR A 97 -7.78 -6.62 -31.90
N THR A 98 -8.70 -6.36 -32.82
CA THR A 98 -8.75 -7.07 -34.09
C THR A 98 -8.66 -6.12 -35.28
N HIS A 99 -8.09 -6.62 -36.38
CA HIS A 99 -8.13 -5.99 -37.67
C HIS A 99 -8.51 -7.06 -38.69
N ASN A 100 -9.52 -6.80 -39.56
CA ASN A 100 -10.09 -7.79 -40.49
C ASN A 100 -10.39 -9.13 -39.78
N ALA A 101 -10.92 -9.10 -38.60
CA ALA A 101 -11.27 -10.29 -37.83
C ALA A 101 -12.34 -9.93 -36.79
N LYS A 102 -13.05 -10.98 -36.31
CA LYS A 102 -14.00 -10.89 -35.20
C LYS A 102 -13.48 -11.72 -34.04
N MET A 103 -13.71 -11.22 -32.82
CA MET A 103 -13.43 -11.94 -31.59
C MET A 103 -14.67 -11.98 -30.70
N GLU A 104 -14.90 -13.12 -30.06
CA GLU A 104 -16.00 -13.34 -29.13
C GLU A 104 -15.52 -14.21 -27.96
N LEU A 105 -16.08 -13.99 -26.77
CA LEU A 105 -15.83 -14.89 -25.64
C LEU A 105 -16.59 -16.18 -25.83
N GLU A 106 -15.91 -17.30 -25.66
CA GLU A 106 -16.48 -18.64 -25.58
C GLU A 106 -16.48 -19.09 -24.13
N LEU A 107 -17.67 -19.29 -23.54
CA LEU A 107 -17.84 -19.57 -22.11
C LEU A 107 -18.14 -21.06 -21.80
N THR A 108 -18.31 -21.89 -22.86
CA THR A 108 -18.70 -23.28 -22.69
C THR A 108 -17.63 -24.28 -23.13
N ASP A 109 -16.79 -23.90 -24.08
CA ASP A 109 -15.70 -24.71 -24.59
C ASP A 109 -14.34 -24.10 -24.21
N THR A 110 -14.04 -24.19 -22.94
CA THR A 110 -12.83 -23.60 -22.32
C THR A 110 -11.68 -24.59 -22.27
N LEU A 111 -10.48 -24.13 -21.96
CA LEU A 111 -9.25 -24.93 -21.93
C LEU A 111 -9.33 -26.08 -20.91
N ASN A 112 -9.83 -25.81 -19.73
CA ASN A 112 -10.00 -26.76 -18.64
C ASN A 112 -11.04 -26.25 -17.63
N GLU A 113 -11.30 -27.01 -16.58
CA GLU A 113 -12.29 -26.73 -15.54
C GLU A 113 -12.00 -25.49 -14.67
N HIS A 114 -10.78 -24.93 -14.74
CA HIS A 114 -10.36 -23.73 -13.99
C HIS A 114 -10.45 -22.45 -14.84
N ARG A 115 -10.94 -22.54 -16.09
CA ARG A 115 -11.08 -21.42 -17.01
C ARG A 115 -12.54 -21.10 -17.26
N ASP A 116 -12.90 -19.83 -17.07
CA ASP A 116 -14.26 -19.33 -17.27
C ASP A 116 -14.51 -18.88 -18.72
N ALA A 117 -13.43 -18.67 -19.50
CA ALA A 117 -13.51 -18.23 -20.88
C ALA A 117 -12.41 -18.78 -21.77
N ALA A 118 -12.66 -18.76 -23.07
CA ALA A 118 -11.72 -18.88 -24.16
C ALA A 118 -12.03 -17.77 -25.19
N LEU A 119 -11.13 -17.52 -26.12
CA LEU A 119 -11.32 -16.55 -27.20
C LEU A 119 -11.62 -17.26 -28.53
N ARG A 120 -12.81 -17.05 -29.07
CA ARG A 120 -13.17 -17.45 -30.41
C ARG A 120 -12.75 -16.38 -31.40
N MET A 121 -11.90 -16.74 -32.34
CA MET A 121 -11.40 -15.84 -33.39
C MET A 121 -11.91 -16.31 -34.75
N GLN A 122 -12.46 -15.39 -35.53
CA GLN A 122 -12.75 -15.56 -36.92
C GLN A 122 -11.95 -14.54 -37.72
N PHE A 123 -10.90 -15.00 -38.38
CA PHE A 123 -10.07 -14.19 -39.27
C PHE A 123 -10.67 -14.11 -40.66
N ASP A 124 -10.80 -12.91 -41.20
CA ASP A 124 -10.91 -12.70 -42.63
C ASP A 124 -9.51 -12.81 -43.27
N LYS A 125 -9.43 -12.72 -44.58
CA LYS A 125 -8.14 -12.70 -45.27
C LYS A 125 -7.27 -11.54 -44.76
N ASP A 126 -6.00 -11.80 -44.48
CA ASP A 126 -5.05 -10.85 -43.87
C ASP A 126 -5.56 -10.28 -42.54
N GLY A 127 -6.33 -11.06 -41.80
CA GLY A 127 -6.84 -10.68 -40.47
C GLY A 127 -5.80 -10.82 -39.38
N SER A 128 -5.94 -10.04 -38.31
CA SER A 128 -5.04 -10.10 -37.15
C SER A 128 -5.73 -9.88 -35.80
N LEU A 129 -5.09 -10.42 -34.75
CA LEU A 129 -5.39 -10.23 -33.33
C LEU A 129 -4.15 -9.65 -32.65
N THR A 130 -4.29 -8.56 -31.91
CA THR A 130 -3.18 -7.85 -31.27
C THR A 130 -3.39 -7.71 -29.78
N ASN A 131 -2.31 -7.88 -28.99
CA ASN A 131 -2.28 -7.59 -27.55
C ASN A 131 -1.28 -6.46 -27.26
N THR A 132 -1.70 -5.45 -26.52
CA THR A 132 -0.90 -4.27 -26.19
C THR A 132 -0.10 -4.41 -24.89
N GLY A 133 -0.14 -5.57 -24.25
CA GLY A 133 0.56 -5.82 -22.99
C GLY A 133 0.09 -4.95 -21.83
N TYR A 134 1.01 -4.65 -20.92
CA TYR A 134 0.82 -3.74 -19.81
C TYR A 134 1.40 -2.35 -20.17
N CYS A 135 0.65 -1.57 -20.96
CA CYS A 135 1.10 -0.29 -21.53
C CYS A 135 2.37 -0.42 -22.39
N GLY A 136 2.31 -1.35 -23.33
CA GLY A 136 3.41 -1.72 -24.21
C GLY A 136 4.15 -2.98 -23.74
N ILE A 137 4.68 -3.70 -24.72
CA ILE A 137 5.58 -4.85 -24.51
C ILE A 137 7.01 -4.36 -24.65
N SER A 138 7.83 -4.59 -23.61
CA SER A 138 9.24 -4.18 -23.62
C SER A 138 10.15 -5.31 -24.06
N VAL A 139 10.89 -5.10 -25.14
CA VAL A 139 11.89 -6.04 -25.66
C VAL A 139 13.26 -5.40 -25.80
N LYS A 140 14.32 -6.21 -25.66
CA LYS A 140 15.72 -5.80 -25.82
C LYS A 140 16.40 -6.58 -26.92
N ALA A 141 17.22 -5.91 -27.68
CA ALA A 141 17.98 -6.51 -28.78
C ALA A 141 18.81 -7.72 -28.34
N GLY A 142 18.65 -8.83 -29.05
CA GLY A 142 19.33 -10.08 -28.76
C GLY A 142 18.76 -10.92 -27.62
N GLU A 143 17.79 -10.39 -26.83
CA GLU A 143 17.10 -11.17 -25.82
C GLU A 143 15.99 -12.03 -26.43
N SER A 144 15.72 -13.17 -25.82
CA SER A 144 14.73 -14.14 -26.25
C SER A 144 13.53 -14.16 -25.28
N TYR A 145 12.37 -14.39 -25.84
CA TYR A 145 11.08 -14.44 -25.17
C TYR A 145 10.40 -15.77 -25.49
N SER A 146 9.95 -16.46 -24.48
CA SER A 146 9.21 -17.72 -24.62
C SER A 146 7.71 -17.41 -24.71
N LEU A 147 7.10 -17.77 -25.82
CA LEU A 147 5.65 -17.72 -26.00
C LEU A 147 5.11 -19.14 -26.00
N TYR A 148 4.01 -19.36 -25.30
CA TYR A 148 3.19 -20.53 -25.51
C TYR A 148 1.71 -20.14 -25.57
N LEU A 149 0.94 -20.91 -26.34
CA LEU A 149 -0.51 -20.76 -26.40
C LEU A 149 -1.20 -22.11 -26.46
N PHE A 150 -2.41 -22.19 -25.95
CA PHE A 150 -3.30 -23.31 -26.13
C PHE A 150 -4.35 -22.96 -27.17
N ALA A 151 -4.41 -23.74 -28.23
CA ALA A 151 -5.31 -23.47 -29.34
C ALA A 151 -5.89 -24.75 -29.92
N LYS A 152 -7.05 -24.63 -30.62
CA LYS A 152 -7.63 -25.66 -31.45
C LYS A 152 -8.33 -25.08 -32.68
N ALA A 153 -8.38 -25.82 -33.75
CA ALA A 153 -9.07 -25.44 -34.99
C ALA A 153 -9.65 -26.67 -35.68
N LYS A 154 -10.85 -26.53 -36.22
CA LYS A 154 -11.52 -27.63 -36.99
C LYS A 154 -10.79 -27.92 -38.29
N GLU A 155 -10.33 -26.87 -38.95
CA GLU A 155 -9.50 -26.93 -40.16
C GLU A 155 -8.11 -26.39 -39.85
N GLU A 156 -7.09 -26.92 -40.53
CA GLU A 156 -5.73 -26.46 -40.39
C GLU A 156 -5.61 -24.97 -40.72
N ILE A 157 -5.03 -24.17 -39.82
CA ILE A 157 -4.85 -22.75 -39.99
C ILE A 157 -3.38 -22.32 -39.69
N GLY A 158 -2.80 -21.64 -40.67
CA GLY A 158 -1.46 -21.04 -40.53
C GLY A 158 -1.52 -19.66 -39.90
N LEU A 159 -0.72 -19.44 -38.85
CA LEU A 159 -0.62 -18.18 -38.13
C LEU A 159 0.82 -17.67 -38.12
N ASP A 160 1.01 -16.39 -38.40
CA ASP A 160 2.24 -15.66 -38.16
C ASP A 160 2.12 -14.92 -36.81
N VAL A 161 3.10 -15.09 -35.91
CA VAL A 161 3.14 -14.46 -34.58
C VAL A 161 4.33 -13.54 -34.52
N ALA A 162 4.11 -12.27 -34.21
CA ALA A 162 5.16 -11.26 -34.21
C ALA A 162 5.05 -10.34 -32.98
N ILE A 163 6.20 -9.95 -32.44
CA ILE A 163 6.33 -8.75 -31.63
C ILE A 163 6.68 -7.61 -32.59
N GLU A 164 5.85 -6.57 -32.61
CA GLU A 164 5.98 -5.49 -33.59
C GLU A 164 5.74 -4.11 -32.96
N TYR A 165 6.24 -3.10 -33.64
CA TYR A 165 6.00 -1.70 -33.29
C TYR A 165 5.82 -0.88 -34.60
N GLN A 166 4.72 -0.16 -34.70
CA GLN A 166 4.35 0.68 -35.87
C GLN A 166 4.51 -0.06 -37.23
N GLY A 167 4.10 -1.32 -37.29
CA GLY A 167 4.16 -2.15 -38.47
C GLY A 167 5.54 -2.76 -38.79
N LYS A 168 6.54 -2.52 -37.93
CA LYS A 168 7.86 -3.13 -38.03
C LYS A 168 7.93 -4.36 -37.13
N VAL A 169 8.23 -5.51 -37.70
CA VAL A 169 8.45 -6.76 -36.96
C VAL A 169 9.82 -6.70 -36.27
N LEU A 170 9.81 -6.84 -34.93
CA LEU A 170 11.00 -6.89 -34.08
C LEU A 170 11.43 -8.32 -33.79
N ALA A 171 10.48 -9.23 -33.67
CA ALA A 171 10.68 -10.67 -33.53
C ALA A 171 9.47 -11.39 -34.14
N GLY A 172 9.66 -12.54 -34.76
CA GLY A 172 8.54 -13.26 -35.37
C GLY A 172 8.82 -14.74 -35.55
N ASN A 173 7.76 -15.52 -35.61
CA ASN A 173 7.75 -16.93 -35.90
C ASN A 173 6.37 -17.31 -36.49
N SER A 174 6.23 -18.54 -36.99
CA SER A 174 4.96 -19.04 -37.54
C SER A 174 4.62 -20.38 -36.94
N LEU A 175 3.32 -20.68 -36.85
CA LEU A 175 2.83 -21.96 -36.40
C LEU A 175 1.60 -22.40 -37.24
N VAL A 176 1.31 -23.67 -37.18
CA VAL A 176 0.08 -24.24 -37.78
C VAL A 176 -0.73 -24.86 -36.65
N VAL A 177 -1.97 -24.42 -36.53
CA VAL A 177 -2.92 -24.94 -35.54
C VAL A 177 -3.88 -25.91 -36.26
N SER A 178 -4.06 -27.08 -35.68
CA SER A 178 -5.00 -28.08 -36.17
C SER A 178 -5.52 -28.99 -35.06
N GLY A 179 -6.68 -29.60 -35.25
CA GLY A 179 -7.26 -30.51 -34.25
C GLY A 179 -8.39 -29.89 -33.43
N GLN A 180 -9.28 -30.77 -32.93
CA GLN A 180 -10.49 -30.38 -32.20
C GLN A 180 -10.27 -30.27 -30.68
N GLU A 181 -9.09 -30.69 -30.19
CA GLU A 181 -8.72 -30.60 -28.79
C GLU A 181 -7.68 -29.49 -28.60
N TYR A 182 -7.72 -28.80 -27.47
CA TYR A 182 -6.70 -27.80 -27.13
C TYR A 182 -5.33 -28.44 -27.10
N THR A 183 -4.42 -27.91 -27.91
CA THR A 183 -3.04 -28.35 -27.99
C THR A 183 -2.13 -27.17 -27.61
N ARG A 184 -1.08 -27.44 -26.85
CA ARG A 184 -0.06 -26.44 -26.49
C ARG A 184 0.92 -26.28 -27.65
N TYR A 185 1.14 -25.04 -28.07
CA TYR A 185 2.15 -24.65 -29.04
C TYR A 185 3.16 -23.73 -28.37
N ASP A 186 4.43 -24.13 -28.43
CA ASP A 186 5.53 -23.37 -27.86
C ASP A 186 6.40 -22.75 -28.96
N MET A 187 6.84 -21.51 -28.76
CA MET A 187 7.76 -20.83 -29.69
C MET A 187 8.71 -19.89 -28.96
N LYS A 188 9.85 -19.61 -29.59
CA LYS A 188 10.82 -18.62 -29.16
C LYS A 188 10.84 -17.44 -30.11
N LEU A 189 10.82 -16.23 -29.54
CA LEU A 189 10.90 -14.96 -30.26
C LEU A 189 12.16 -14.24 -29.79
N THR A 190 13.07 -13.90 -30.71
CA THR A 190 14.30 -13.16 -30.37
C THR A 190 14.25 -11.77 -30.99
N ALA A 191 14.32 -10.74 -30.14
CA ALA A 191 14.18 -9.35 -30.59
C ALA A 191 15.43 -8.87 -31.32
N ALA A 192 15.22 -8.19 -32.43
CA ALA A 192 16.31 -7.61 -33.26
C ALA A 192 16.74 -6.23 -32.75
N GLU A 193 15.86 -5.52 -32.03
CA GLU A 193 16.06 -4.14 -31.57
C GLU A 193 15.40 -3.92 -30.22
N ASP A 194 15.82 -2.88 -29.50
CA ASP A 194 15.16 -2.42 -28.28
C ASP A 194 13.85 -1.70 -28.61
N CYS A 195 12.81 -2.02 -27.87
CA CYS A 195 11.52 -1.31 -27.94
C CYS A 195 10.75 -1.49 -26.63
N HIS A 196 10.12 -0.43 -26.12
CA HIS A 196 9.35 -0.49 -24.88
C HIS A 196 7.84 -0.33 -25.09
N GLU A 197 7.44 -0.08 -26.34
CA GLU A 197 6.03 0.16 -26.74
C GLU A 197 5.54 -0.85 -27.78
N ALA A 198 6.20 -2.01 -27.87
CA ALA A 198 5.80 -3.05 -28.83
C ALA A 198 4.47 -3.70 -28.42
N GLN A 199 3.91 -4.45 -29.36
CA GLN A 199 2.69 -5.26 -29.19
C GLN A 199 2.92 -6.66 -29.75
N LEU A 200 2.14 -7.65 -29.27
CA LEU A 200 2.08 -8.98 -29.86
C LEU A 200 0.98 -9.01 -30.91
N THR A 201 1.27 -9.41 -32.13
CA THR A 201 0.28 -9.59 -33.21
C THR A 201 0.29 -11.03 -33.69
N ILE A 202 -0.89 -11.64 -33.76
CA ILE A 202 -1.16 -12.95 -34.36
C ILE A 202 -1.96 -12.70 -35.64
N SER A 203 -1.41 -13.02 -36.80
CA SER A 203 -2.01 -12.76 -38.08
C SER A 203 -2.28 -14.03 -38.88
N CYS A 204 -3.35 -14.03 -39.69
CA CYS A 204 -3.75 -15.11 -40.56
C CYS A 204 -3.92 -14.60 -41.99
N LYS A 205 -3.14 -15.13 -42.95
CA LYS A 205 -3.16 -14.70 -44.35
C LYS A 205 -4.39 -15.19 -45.13
N GLU A 206 -4.79 -16.41 -44.87
CA GLU A 206 -5.83 -17.06 -45.62
C GLU A 206 -7.25 -16.89 -45.04
N GLY A 207 -7.31 -16.47 -43.76
CA GLY A 207 -8.53 -16.49 -42.96
C GLY A 207 -8.82 -17.85 -42.33
N GLY A 208 -9.77 -17.91 -41.41
CA GLY A 208 -10.16 -19.14 -40.72
C GLY A 208 -10.67 -18.90 -39.31
N GLU A 209 -11.09 -19.99 -38.65
CA GLU A 209 -11.61 -19.95 -37.28
C GLU A 209 -10.70 -20.72 -36.33
N ILE A 210 -10.42 -20.14 -35.15
CA ILE A 210 -9.61 -20.74 -34.09
C ILE A 210 -10.21 -20.42 -32.72
N LEU A 211 -10.04 -21.34 -31.78
CA LEU A 211 -10.26 -21.09 -30.35
C LEU A 211 -8.92 -21.02 -29.64
N LEU A 212 -8.71 -19.93 -28.92
CA LEU A 212 -7.54 -19.72 -28.04
C LEU A 212 -7.99 -19.90 -26.58
N GLY A 213 -7.39 -20.85 -25.87
CA GLY A 213 -7.74 -21.15 -24.48
C GLY A 213 -6.89 -20.38 -23.47
N PHE A 214 -5.64 -20.09 -23.82
CA PHE A 214 -4.68 -19.37 -22.95
C PHE A 214 -3.44 -19.00 -23.78
N ILE A 215 -2.81 -17.86 -23.47
CA ILE A 215 -1.59 -17.42 -24.15
C ILE A 215 -0.67 -16.71 -23.16
N SER A 216 0.64 -16.94 -23.22
CA SER A 216 1.63 -16.34 -22.33
C SER A 216 2.88 -15.97 -23.11
N LEU A 217 3.46 -14.81 -22.79
CA LEU A 217 4.73 -14.34 -23.32
C LEU A 217 5.61 -13.87 -22.16
N MET A 218 6.73 -14.57 -21.93
CA MET A 218 7.63 -14.32 -20.82
C MET A 218 9.05 -14.07 -21.31
N PRO A 219 9.84 -13.17 -20.70
CA PRO A 219 11.26 -13.06 -20.98
C PRO A 219 11.99 -14.32 -20.49
N ASP A 220 12.97 -14.78 -21.25
CA ASP A 220 13.84 -15.90 -20.81
C ASP A 220 14.83 -15.42 -19.73
N ASN A 221 15.20 -14.14 -19.75
CA ASN A 221 16.12 -13.54 -18.79
C ASN A 221 15.36 -13.11 -17.52
N THR A 222 15.34 -14.00 -16.52
CA THR A 222 14.69 -13.76 -15.22
C THR A 222 15.69 -13.95 -14.08
N TYR A 223 15.36 -13.45 -12.88
CA TYR A 223 16.25 -13.58 -11.73
C TYR A 223 16.55 -15.04 -11.40
N MET A 224 17.82 -15.41 -11.43
CA MET A 224 18.33 -16.79 -11.25
C MET A 224 17.66 -17.85 -12.16
N GLY A 225 16.88 -17.43 -13.18
CA GLY A 225 16.09 -18.33 -14.04
C GLY A 225 14.78 -18.82 -13.39
N HIS A 226 14.36 -18.23 -12.27
CA HIS A 226 13.18 -18.65 -11.51
C HIS A 226 11.90 -17.87 -11.85
N GLY A 227 11.89 -17.17 -13.01
CA GLY A 227 10.67 -16.60 -13.57
C GLY A 227 10.28 -15.23 -12.99
N LEU A 228 11.12 -14.55 -12.23
CA LEU A 228 10.84 -13.23 -11.67
C LEU A 228 11.67 -12.12 -12.32
N ARG A 229 11.12 -10.92 -12.34
CA ARG A 229 11.71 -9.73 -12.95
C ARG A 229 12.95 -9.25 -12.21
N THR A 230 14.10 -9.30 -12.88
CA THR A 230 15.43 -9.09 -12.28
C THR A 230 15.61 -7.73 -11.61
N ASP A 231 15.22 -6.63 -12.25
CA ASP A 231 15.41 -5.27 -11.69
C ASP A 231 14.60 -5.05 -10.41
N LEU A 232 13.40 -5.61 -10.31
CA LEU A 232 12.58 -5.56 -9.09
C LEU A 232 13.17 -6.40 -7.97
N VAL A 233 13.60 -7.64 -8.26
CA VAL A 233 14.22 -8.52 -7.26
C VAL A 233 15.55 -7.94 -6.75
N GLU A 234 16.37 -7.32 -7.61
CA GLU A 234 17.61 -6.65 -7.18
C GLU A 234 17.35 -5.46 -6.24
N LYS A 235 16.24 -4.74 -6.42
CA LYS A 235 15.84 -3.71 -5.44
C LYS A 235 15.46 -4.32 -4.09
N LEU A 236 14.70 -5.42 -4.08
CA LEU A 236 14.37 -6.13 -2.85
C LEU A 236 15.65 -6.61 -2.13
N LYS A 237 16.54 -7.28 -2.85
CA LYS A 237 17.84 -7.73 -2.33
C LYS A 237 18.66 -6.59 -1.72
N GLY A 238 18.61 -5.40 -2.36
CA GLY A 238 19.29 -4.19 -1.87
C GLY A 238 18.83 -3.75 -0.47
N MET A 239 17.62 -4.06 -0.05
CA MET A 239 17.08 -3.77 1.29
C MET A 239 17.60 -4.75 2.35
N SER A 240 18.14 -5.90 1.97
CA SER A 240 18.59 -6.99 2.86
C SER A 240 17.48 -7.53 3.77
N PRO A 241 16.27 -7.80 3.24
CA PRO A 241 15.12 -8.22 4.03
C PRO A 241 15.35 -9.58 4.68
N LYS A 242 14.74 -9.80 5.85
CA LYS A 242 14.87 -11.04 6.62
C LYS A 242 13.64 -11.94 6.53
N PHE A 243 12.50 -11.37 6.22
CA PHE A 243 11.27 -12.12 5.97
C PHE A 243 10.46 -11.48 4.83
N MET A 244 9.51 -12.22 4.32
CA MET A 244 8.50 -11.77 3.37
C MET A 244 7.11 -12.16 3.86
N ARG A 245 6.23 -11.18 4.11
CA ARG A 245 4.80 -11.36 4.35
C ARG A 245 4.08 -11.43 3.01
N PHE A 246 3.38 -12.53 2.74
CA PHE A 246 2.69 -12.80 1.49
C PHE A 246 1.50 -13.78 1.68
N PRO A 247 0.55 -13.90 0.75
CA PRO A 247 0.39 -13.15 -0.51
C PRO A 247 -0.17 -11.76 -0.30
N GLY A 248 -0.37 -11.34 0.91
CA GLY A 248 -0.70 -9.97 1.20
C GLY A 248 -1.82 -9.74 2.17
N GLY A 249 -2.39 -8.55 2.08
CA GLY A 249 -3.46 -7.97 2.85
C GLY A 249 -4.85 -8.44 2.42
N CYS A 250 -5.69 -7.48 1.99
CA CYS A 250 -7.12 -7.72 1.69
C CYS A 250 -7.39 -8.76 0.59
N ILE A 251 -6.44 -9.04 -0.32
CA ILE A 251 -6.63 -10.09 -1.35
C ILE A 251 -6.78 -11.50 -0.76
N VAL A 252 -6.21 -11.75 0.42
CA VAL A 252 -6.38 -13.03 1.13
C VAL A 252 -7.83 -13.22 1.56
N GLU A 253 -8.48 -12.14 1.95
CA GLU A 253 -9.86 -12.12 2.43
C GLU A 253 -10.86 -12.14 1.25
N GLY A 254 -10.59 -11.34 0.21
CA GLY A 254 -11.51 -11.11 -0.90
C GLY A 254 -12.74 -10.29 -0.51
N THR A 255 -13.49 -9.80 -1.49
CA THR A 255 -14.81 -9.20 -1.27
C THR A 255 -15.86 -10.28 -1.07
N THR A 256 -15.75 -11.39 -1.79
CA THR A 256 -16.58 -12.60 -1.65
C THR A 256 -15.68 -13.81 -1.43
N PRO A 257 -16.21 -14.93 -0.93
CA PRO A 257 -15.40 -16.15 -0.77
C PRO A 257 -14.76 -16.64 -2.08
N SER A 258 -15.42 -16.44 -3.22
CA SER A 258 -14.90 -16.84 -4.54
C SER A 258 -13.75 -15.95 -5.04
N THR A 259 -13.65 -14.70 -4.54
CA THR A 259 -12.61 -13.75 -4.92
C THR A 259 -11.40 -13.75 -3.98
N ALA A 260 -11.46 -14.49 -2.86
CA ALA A 260 -10.34 -14.67 -1.96
C ALA A 260 -9.18 -15.44 -2.64
N MET A 261 -7.95 -14.98 -2.42
CA MET A 261 -6.75 -15.68 -2.91
C MET A 261 -6.44 -16.84 -1.98
N ARG A 262 -6.60 -18.07 -2.45
CA ARG A 262 -6.37 -19.29 -1.69
C ARG A 262 -5.08 -19.98 -2.15
N PHE A 263 -4.37 -20.61 -1.22
CA PHE A 263 -3.17 -21.39 -1.53
C PHE A 263 -3.35 -22.33 -2.73
N ARG A 264 -4.40 -23.18 -2.68
CA ARG A 264 -4.62 -24.21 -3.70
C ARG A 264 -4.87 -23.68 -5.11
N ASP A 265 -5.33 -22.43 -5.22
CA ASP A 265 -5.57 -21.77 -6.50
C ASP A 265 -4.26 -21.23 -7.13
N THR A 266 -3.16 -21.20 -6.38
CA THR A 266 -1.92 -20.52 -6.75
C THR A 266 -0.73 -21.46 -6.99
N VAL A 267 -0.97 -22.78 -7.02
CA VAL A 267 0.05 -23.80 -7.27
C VAL A 267 -0.31 -24.65 -8.49
N GLY A 268 0.67 -25.28 -9.09
CA GLY A 268 0.53 -25.98 -10.37
C GLY A 268 0.87 -25.08 -11.57
N PRO A 269 0.69 -25.56 -12.79
CA PRO A 269 0.95 -24.78 -14.01
C PRO A 269 0.04 -23.57 -14.13
N ALA A 270 0.55 -22.42 -14.64
CA ALA A 270 -0.20 -21.18 -14.71
C ALA A 270 -1.55 -21.28 -15.47
N TRP A 271 -1.62 -22.11 -16.48
CA TRP A 271 -2.87 -22.32 -17.25
C TRP A 271 -3.93 -23.18 -16.52
N GLU A 272 -3.57 -23.82 -15.40
CA GLU A 272 -4.47 -24.56 -14.52
C GLU A 272 -4.89 -23.76 -13.28
N ARG A 273 -4.28 -22.58 -13.03
CA ARG A 273 -4.62 -21.70 -11.92
C ARG A 273 -5.85 -20.85 -12.31
N PRO A 274 -6.93 -20.81 -11.51
CA PRO A 274 -8.07 -19.97 -11.81
C PRO A 274 -7.64 -18.49 -11.77
N SER A 275 -8.30 -17.63 -12.55
CA SER A 275 -8.12 -16.20 -12.40
C SER A 275 -9.01 -15.67 -11.27
N LYS A 276 -8.57 -14.62 -10.58
CA LYS A 276 -9.30 -14.01 -9.46
C LYS A 276 -9.49 -12.52 -9.66
N LEU A 277 -10.70 -12.06 -9.40
CA LEU A 277 -11.00 -10.65 -9.28
C LEU A 277 -10.59 -10.19 -7.88
N PHE A 278 -9.57 -9.35 -7.78
CA PHE A 278 -9.11 -8.84 -6.50
C PHE A 278 -9.92 -7.66 -6.01
N VAL A 279 -9.85 -7.42 -4.71
CA VAL A 279 -10.46 -6.26 -4.04
C VAL A 279 -9.95 -4.92 -4.60
N TRP A 280 -8.82 -4.92 -5.31
CA TRP A 280 -8.20 -3.78 -5.99
C TRP A 280 -8.70 -3.57 -7.43
N HIS A 281 -9.89 -4.11 -7.74
CA HIS A 281 -10.64 -3.87 -8.96
C HIS A 281 -9.96 -4.28 -10.27
N TYR A 282 -9.15 -5.32 -10.25
CA TYR A 282 -8.63 -5.97 -11.45
C TYR A 282 -8.51 -7.48 -11.26
N ARG A 283 -8.42 -8.19 -12.38
CA ARG A 283 -8.25 -9.63 -12.37
C ARG A 283 -6.78 -10.00 -12.49
N SER A 284 -6.33 -10.93 -11.66
CA SER A 284 -5.03 -11.59 -11.75
C SER A 284 -5.20 -13.03 -12.23
N THR A 285 -4.28 -13.50 -13.05
CA THR A 285 -4.22 -14.92 -13.48
C THR A 285 -3.40 -15.77 -12.53
N LEU A 286 -2.99 -15.22 -11.39
CA LEU A 286 -2.20 -15.89 -10.35
C LEU A 286 -0.88 -16.48 -10.87
N GLY A 287 -0.24 -15.81 -11.84
CA GLY A 287 1.10 -16.19 -12.32
C GLY A 287 2.12 -16.16 -11.20
N LEU A 288 2.06 -15.15 -10.33
CA LEU A 288 2.79 -15.09 -9.06
C LEU A 288 1.96 -15.79 -7.98
N GLY A 289 2.37 -16.99 -7.59
CA GLY A 289 1.66 -17.82 -6.62
C GLY A 289 2.53 -18.28 -5.46
N PHE A 290 2.00 -19.18 -4.66
CA PHE A 290 2.64 -19.65 -3.42
C PHE A 290 4.04 -20.24 -3.65
N HIS A 291 4.22 -20.99 -4.75
CA HIS A 291 5.53 -21.55 -5.11
C HIS A 291 6.54 -20.45 -5.40
N GLU A 292 6.16 -19.47 -6.22
CA GLU A 292 7.00 -18.36 -6.64
C GLU A 292 7.39 -17.47 -5.44
N TYR A 293 6.50 -17.26 -4.46
CA TYR A 293 6.81 -16.56 -3.22
C TYR A 293 7.83 -17.31 -2.36
N LEU A 294 7.66 -18.62 -2.20
CA LEU A 294 8.62 -19.46 -1.44
C LEU A 294 9.99 -19.50 -2.11
N GLN A 295 10.03 -19.61 -3.45
CA GLN A 295 11.27 -19.58 -4.23
C GLN A 295 11.98 -18.24 -4.06
N LEU A 296 11.27 -17.12 -4.12
CA LEU A 296 11.85 -15.78 -3.87
C LEU A 296 12.42 -15.66 -2.45
N CYS A 297 11.70 -16.20 -1.45
CA CYS A 297 12.21 -16.23 -0.08
C CYS A 297 13.53 -17.03 0.02
N GLU A 298 13.63 -18.17 -0.63
CA GLU A 298 14.85 -18.97 -0.67
C GLU A 298 15.99 -18.24 -1.40
N ASP A 299 15.72 -17.68 -2.57
CA ASP A 299 16.68 -16.95 -3.40
C ASP A 299 17.30 -15.74 -2.68
N LEU A 300 16.54 -15.06 -1.83
CA LEU A 300 16.99 -13.91 -1.06
C LEU A 300 17.37 -14.23 0.40
N GLY A 301 17.19 -15.47 0.84
CA GLY A 301 17.49 -15.90 2.21
C GLY A 301 16.53 -15.33 3.26
N MET A 302 15.27 -15.11 2.89
CA MET A 302 14.19 -14.63 3.75
C MET A 302 13.45 -15.77 4.44
N GLU A 303 12.87 -15.49 5.62
CA GLU A 303 11.90 -16.36 6.26
C GLU A 303 10.50 -16.11 5.66
N PRO A 304 9.81 -17.12 5.14
CA PRO A 304 8.44 -16.97 4.69
C PRO A 304 7.48 -16.68 5.85
N LEU A 305 6.64 -15.67 5.68
CA LEU A 305 5.52 -15.32 6.54
C LEU A 305 4.25 -15.40 5.68
N TYR A 306 3.56 -16.51 5.78
CA TYR A 306 2.35 -16.76 5.01
C TYR A 306 1.13 -16.22 5.74
N VAL A 307 0.28 -15.46 5.03
CA VAL A 307 -1.00 -14.97 5.50
C VAL A 307 -2.11 -15.87 4.97
N CYS A 308 -2.88 -16.52 5.84
CA CYS A 308 -3.97 -17.39 5.44
C CYS A 308 -5.34 -16.74 5.70
N ASN A 309 -6.33 -17.05 4.88
CA ASN A 309 -7.72 -16.67 5.14
C ASN A 309 -8.25 -17.43 6.38
N CYS A 310 -8.87 -16.72 7.31
CA CYS A 310 -9.42 -17.30 8.52
C CYS A 310 -10.89 -17.74 8.41
N GLY A 311 -11.44 -17.80 7.20
CA GLY A 311 -12.86 -18.10 6.96
C GLY A 311 -13.75 -16.87 7.01
N MET A 312 -13.16 -15.71 6.73
CA MET A 312 -13.86 -14.42 6.65
C MET A 312 -13.48 -13.72 5.36
N THR A 313 -14.42 -13.02 4.74
CA THR A 313 -14.10 -12.00 3.73
C THR A 313 -13.79 -10.69 4.42
N CYS A 314 -13.19 -9.75 3.69
CA CYS A 314 -12.78 -8.46 4.23
C CYS A 314 -13.92 -7.80 5.01
N GLN A 315 -13.69 -7.60 6.32
CA GLN A 315 -14.70 -7.03 7.22
C GLN A 315 -15.00 -5.58 6.86
N GLY A 316 -14.00 -4.89 6.41
CA GLY A 316 -14.15 -3.57 5.84
C GLY A 316 -14.95 -3.55 4.51
N ARG A 317 -15.25 -4.69 3.85
CA ARG A 317 -15.99 -4.76 2.58
C ARG A 317 -17.34 -5.48 2.72
N LYS A 318 -17.39 -6.78 2.66
CA LYS A 318 -18.65 -7.53 2.71
C LYS A 318 -18.89 -8.30 3.99
N SER A 319 -17.84 -8.61 4.73
CA SER A 319 -17.89 -9.29 6.03
C SER A 319 -18.68 -10.62 6.01
N VAL A 320 -18.48 -11.46 4.97
CA VAL A 320 -19.10 -12.77 4.91
C VAL A 320 -18.34 -13.73 5.81
N LEU A 321 -19.08 -14.45 6.66
CA LEU A 321 -18.54 -15.48 7.52
C LEU A 321 -18.78 -16.85 6.90
N LEU A 322 -17.72 -17.62 6.67
CA LEU A 322 -17.82 -19.03 6.30
C LEU A 322 -18.16 -19.87 7.52
N GLU A 323 -19.05 -20.85 7.37
CA GLU A 323 -19.47 -21.76 8.44
C GLU A 323 -19.50 -23.22 7.96
N GLY A 324 -19.48 -24.17 8.90
CA GLY A 324 -19.55 -25.59 8.62
C GLY A 324 -18.44 -26.07 7.68
N GLU A 325 -18.80 -26.84 6.66
CA GLU A 325 -17.85 -27.45 5.72
C GLU A 325 -16.97 -26.43 4.99
N ALA A 326 -17.51 -25.24 4.62
CA ALA A 326 -16.73 -24.20 3.98
C ALA A 326 -15.65 -23.60 4.89
N LEU A 327 -15.91 -23.50 6.20
CA LEU A 327 -14.90 -23.09 7.17
C LEU A 327 -13.86 -24.20 7.39
N ASP A 328 -14.28 -25.46 7.47
CA ASP A 328 -13.37 -26.60 7.60
C ASP A 328 -12.42 -26.70 6.38
N GLU A 329 -12.91 -26.38 5.19
CA GLU A 329 -12.06 -26.30 3.99
C GLU A 329 -11.00 -25.19 4.07
N MET A 330 -11.30 -24.04 4.65
CA MET A 330 -10.32 -22.97 4.87
C MET A 330 -9.24 -23.37 5.85
N VAL A 331 -9.62 -24.04 6.94
CA VAL A 331 -8.65 -24.63 7.89
C VAL A 331 -7.76 -25.64 7.18
N GLN A 332 -8.33 -26.52 6.36
CA GLN A 332 -7.57 -27.53 5.61
C GLN A 332 -6.66 -26.88 4.56
N ASP A 333 -7.10 -25.82 3.88
CA ASP A 333 -6.28 -25.07 2.92
C ASP A 333 -5.00 -24.50 3.57
N THR A 334 -5.12 -24.01 4.81
CA THR A 334 -3.96 -23.55 5.59
C THR A 334 -3.00 -24.70 5.91
N LEU A 335 -3.51 -25.86 6.32
CA LEU A 335 -2.67 -27.04 6.60
C LEU A 335 -2.01 -27.57 5.34
N ASP A 336 -2.72 -27.58 4.22
CA ASP A 336 -2.24 -27.99 2.91
C ASP A 336 -1.09 -27.06 2.43
N ALA A 337 -1.19 -25.73 2.67
CA ALA A 337 -0.12 -24.78 2.37
C ALA A 337 1.15 -25.06 3.18
N ILE A 338 1.00 -25.38 4.47
CA ILE A 338 2.13 -25.76 5.32
C ILE A 338 2.76 -27.06 4.83
N GLU A 339 1.94 -28.09 4.50
CA GLU A 339 2.44 -29.35 3.93
C GLU A 339 3.16 -29.12 2.59
N TYR A 340 2.63 -28.24 1.72
CA TYR A 340 3.30 -27.87 0.48
C TYR A 340 4.70 -27.31 0.74
N ALA A 341 4.81 -26.36 1.68
CA ALA A 341 6.06 -25.71 1.99
C ALA A 341 7.09 -26.67 2.61
N ILE A 342 6.73 -27.35 3.70
CA ILE A 342 7.68 -28.10 4.53
C ILE A 342 7.48 -29.61 4.55
N GLY A 343 6.44 -30.11 3.88
CA GLY A 343 6.16 -31.55 3.83
C GLY A 343 7.17 -32.33 2.97
N SER A 344 7.27 -33.63 3.26
CA SER A 344 8.09 -34.55 2.47
C SER A 344 7.61 -34.62 1.01
N LYS A 345 8.53 -34.83 0.07
CA LYS A 345 8.21 -35.05 -1.35
C LYS A 345 7.32 -36.29 -1.62
N GLU A 346 7.11 -37.15 -0.63
CA GLU A 346 6.17 -38.28 -0.71
C GLU A 346 4.76 -37.90 -0.25
N SER A 347 4.59 -36.78 0.43
CA SER A 347 3.27 -36.29 0.83
C SER A 347 2.47 -35.78 -0.39
N LYS A 348 1.17 -35.56 -0.23
CA LYS A 348 0.31 -35.10 -1.33
C LYS A 348 0.83 -33.79 -1.94
N TRP A 349 1.01 -32.78 -1.10
CA TRP A 349 1.41 -31.44 -1.54
C TRP A 349 2.91 -31.32 -1.81
N GLY A 350 3.74 -32.09 -1.10
CA GLY A 350 5.17 -32.20 -1.38
C GLY A 350 5.46 -32.81 -2.77
N ARG A 351 4.63 -33.74 -3.26
CA ARG A 351 4.73 -34.25 -4.63
C ARG A 351 4.43 -33.16 -5.66
N LEU A 352 3.41 -32.32 -5.41
CA LEU A 352 3.11 -31.23 -6.30
C LEU A 352 4.27 -30.21 -6.33
N ARG A 353 4.82 -29.85 -5.16
CA ARG A 353 6.01 -29.00 -5.09
C ARG A 353 7.17 -29.59 -5.90
N ALA A 354 7.43 -30.86 -5.75
CA ALA A 354 8.49 -31.57 -6.50
C ALA A 354 8.25 -31.54 -8.01
N SER A 355 6.99 -31.67 -8.47
CA SER A 355 6.63 -31.59 -9.89
C SER A 355 6.78 -30.18 -10.44
N MET A 356 6.70 -29.16 -9.59
CA MET A 356 6.98 -27.76 -9.94
C MET A 356 8.50 -27.41 -9.91
N GLY A 357 9.36 -28.40 -9.74
CA GLY A 357 10.81 -28.23 -9.83
C GLY A 357 11.55 -28.16 -8.49
N HIS A 358 10.84 -28.15 -7.35
CA HIS A 358 11.45 -28.04 -6.02
C HIS A 358 11.16 -29.28 -5.15
N PRO A 359 11.93 -30.38 -5.27
CA PRO A 359 11.68 -31.62 -4.52
C PRO A 359 11.95 -31.51 -3.01
N GLU A 360 12.91 -30.69 -2.60
CA GLU A 360 13.25 -30.48 -1.20
C GLU A 360 12.26 -29.53 -0.51
N PRO A 361 12.02 -29.64 0.81
CA PRO A 361 11.20 -28.71 1.55
C PRO A 361 11.76 -27.27 1.52
N PHE A 362 10.89 -26.29 1.36
CA PHE A 362 11.20 -24.90 1.67
C PHE A 362 11.25 -24.67 3.19
N LYS A 363 11.66 -23.48 3.61
CA LYS A 363 11.39 -23.01 4.97
C LYS A 363 9.96 -22.49 5.07
N MET A 364 9.42 -22.47 6.28
CA MET A 364 8.22 -21.75 6.65
C MET A 364 8.23 -21.57 8.17
N THR A 365 8.43 -20.33 8.62
CA THR A 365 8.60 -20.01 10.04
C THR A 365 7.36 -19.37 10.64
N TYR A 366 6.67 -18.52 9.88
CA TYR A 366 5.58 -17.69 10.35
C TYR A 366 4.28 -17.98 9.59
N LEU A 367 3.18 -17.96 10.32
CA LEU A 367 1.81 -18.01 9.79
C LEU A 367 1.00 -16.90 10.43
N GLU A 368 0.53 -15.96 9.63
CA GLU A 368 -0.46 -15.00 10.04
C GLU A 368 -1.86 -15.53 9.73
N ILE A 369 -2.75 -15.48 10.72
CA ILE A 369 -4.11 -16.04 10.63
C ILE A 369 -5.10 -14.90 10.44
N GLY A 370 -5.60 -14.74 9.23
CA GLY A 370 -6.42 -13.60 8.80
C GLY A 370 -5.59 -12.41 8.35
N ASN A 371 -6.25 -11.35 7.92
CA ASN A 371 -5.68 -10.04 7.61
C ASN A 371 -6.65 -8.95 8.06
N GLU A 372 -6.21 -8.03 8.92
CA GLU A 372 -7.04 -6.94 9.43
C GLU A 372 -8.42 -7.38 9.94
N ASN A 373 -8.52 -8.60 10.43
CA ASN A 373 -9.74 -9.13 11.00
C ASN A 373 -9.83 -8.87 12.51
N TRP A 374 -11.04 -8.65 13.01
CA TRP A 374 -11.26 -8.29 14.41
C TRP A 374 -12.56 -8.86 14.98
N GLY A 375 -12.66 -8.82 16.31
CA GLY A 375 -13.85 -9.14 17.09
C GLY A 375 -14.08 -10.62 17.32
N PRO A 376 -15.20 -10.98 18.01
CA PRO A 376 -15.44 -12.33 18.49
C PRO A 376 -15.50 -13.41 17.40
N ASP A 377 -15.94 -13.06 16.19
CA ASP A 377 -15.99 -13.98 15.07
C ASP A 377 -14.58 -14.31 14.55
N TYR A 378 -13.69 -13.32 14.53
CA TYR A 378 -12.28 -13.52 14.22
C TYR A 378 -11.60 -14.38 15.28
N GLU A 379 -11.72 -14.03 16.57
CA GLU A 379 -11.10 -14.77 17.68
C GLU A 379 -11.49 -16.27 17.69
N LYS A 380 -12.76 -16.57 17.41
CA LYS A 380 -13.24 -17.96 17.29
C LYS A 380 -12.49 -18.71 16.18
N ARG A 381 -12.35 -18.11 15.00
CA ARG A 381 -11.72 -18.69 13.82
C ARG A 381 -10.21 -18.78 13.98
N TYR A 382 -9.59 -17.73 14.47
CA TYR A 382 -8.18 -17.72 14.85
C TYR A 382 -7.84 -18.90 15.75
N ASN A 383 -8.59 -19.07 16.84
CA ASN A 383 -8.36 -20.14 17.83
C ASN A 383 -8.55 -21.55 17.23
N MET A 384 -9.46 -21.72 16.26
CA MET A 384 -9.64 -22.98 15.54
C MET A 384 -8.39 -23.33 14.72
N ILE A 385 -7.92 -22.38 13.90
CA ILE A 385 -6.73 -22.57 13.06
C ILE A 385 -5.48 -22.74 13.93
N TYR A 386 -5.29 -21.84 14.91
CA TYR A 386 -4.20 -21.91 15.88
C TYR A 386 -4.04 -23.30 16.48
N LYS A 387 -5.12 -23.87 17.01
CA LYS A 387 -5.10 -25.22 17.64
C LYS A 387 -4.69 -26.30 16.66
N LYS A 388 -5.23 -26.28 15.44
CA LYS A 388 -4.89 -27.26 14.40
C LYS A 388 -3.44 -27.15 13.96
N VAL A 389 -2.95 -25.93 13.75
CA VAL A 389 -1.55 -25.69 13.38
C VAL A 389 -0.62 -26.14 14.49
N LYS A 390 -0.91 -25.82 15.76
CA LYS A 390 -0.06 -26.21 16.89
C LYS A 390 -0.08 -27.72 17.18
N GLU A 391 -1.19 -28.39 16.87
CA GLU A 391 -1.29 -29.86 16.96
C GLU A 391 -0.36 -30.56 15.95
N LEU A 392 -0.31 -30.06 14.70
CA LEU A 392 0.39 -30.73 13.60
C LEU A 392 1.78 -30.14 13.35
N TYR A 393 1.95 -28.84 13.52
CA TYR A 393 3.16 -28.07 13.18
C TYR A 393 3.55 -27.11 14.33
N PRO A 394 3.90 -27.62 15.53
CA PRO A 394 4.14 -26.78 16.72
C PRO A 394 5.30 -25.79 16.54
N GLN A 395 6.18 -26.02 15.57
CA GLN A 395 7.31 -25.13 15.25
C GLN A 395 6.91 -23.86 14.50
N ILE A 396 5.75 -23.82 13.85
CA ILE A 396 5.26 -22.63 13.14
C ILE A 396 4.82 -21.59 14.17
N LYS A 397 5.36 -20.39 14.07
CA LYS A 397 4.96 -19.24 14.89
C LYS A 397 3.73 -18.59 14.29
N THR A 398 2.72 -18.36 15.12
CA THR A 398 1.46 -17.78 14.68
C THR A 398 1.37 -16.30 15.02
N ILE A 399 0.72 -15.54 14.14
CA ILE A 399 0.49 -14.11 14.26
C ILE A 399 -1.02 -13.88 14.23
N ALA A 400 -1.53 -13.09 15.17
CA ALA A 400 -2.92 -12.65 15.23
C ALA A 400 -3.06 -11.20 14.75
N ASN A 401 -4.22 -10.84 14.19
CA ASN A 401 -4.48 -9.47 13.72
C ASN A 401 -4.88 -8.50 14.84
N GLU A 402 -5.19 -8.99 16.01
CA GLU A 402 -5.52 -8.19 17.20
C GLU A 402 -5.04 -8.87 18.49
N HIS A 403 -5.14 -8.16 19.60
CA HIS A 403 -4.74 -8.63 20.93
C HIS A 403 -5.72 -9.68 21.49
N VAL A 404 -5.81 -10.84 20.85
CA VAL A 404 -6.72 -11.94 21.21
C VAL A 404 -6.43 -12.54 22.61
N GLU A 405 -5.22 -12.35 23.14
CA GLU A 405 -4.84 -12.80 24.49
C GLU A 405 -5.63 -12.07 25.58
N LYS A 406 -6.08 -10.85 25.35
CA LYS A 406 -6.93 -10.08 26.27
C LYS A 406 -8.28 -10.76 26.50
N ASN A 407 -8.71 -11.58 25.55
CA ASN A 407 -9.96 -12.37 25.61
C ASN A 407 -9.71 -13.86 25.86
N GLY A 408 -8.48 -14.25 26.21
CA GLY A 408 -8.11 -15.59 26.64
C GLY A 408 -7.72 -16.56 25.53
N CYS A 409 -7.53 -16.08 24.29
CA CYS A 409 -6.95 -16.88 23.22
C CYS A 409 -5.40 -16.80 23.29
N PRO A 410 -4.66 -17.85 22.95
CA PRO A 410 -3.20 -17.79 22.91
C PRO A 410 -2.73 -16.89 21.75
N ALA A 411 -1.79 -15.97 22.00
CA ALA A 411 -1.11 -15.20 20.99
C ALA A 411 0.42 -15.27 21.17
N GLU A 412 1.16 -15.60 20.12
CA GLU A 412 2.63 -15.56 20.11
C GLU A 412 3.15 -14.22 19.60
N CYS A 413 2.45 -13.67 18.59
CA CYS A 413 2.71 -12.38 18.00
C CYS A 413 1.39 -11.73 17.59
N VAL A 414 1.35 -10.40 17.59
CA VAL A 414 0.20 -9.59 17.15
C VAL A 414 0.67 -8.66 16.05
N ASP A 415 -0.10 -8.56 14.99
CA ASP A 415 0.13 -7.61 13.90
C ASP A 415 -0.55 -6.27 14.18
N GLU A 416 0.20 -5.19 13.98
CA GLU A 416 -0.26 -3.81 14.12
C GLU A 416 0.03 -3.03 12.85
N HIS A 417 -0.96 -2.31 12.33
CA HIS A 417 -0.87 -1.50 11.10
C HIS A 417 -0.94 -0.01 11.41
N PHE A 418 -0.11 0.78 10.72
CA PHE A 418 -0.04 2.24 10.91
C PHE A 418 0.03 2.95 9.57
N TYR A 419 -1.03 3.68 9.26
CA TYR A 419 -1.13 4.57 8.12
C TYR A 419 -1.49 5.97 8.65
N ASN A 420 -0.59 6.95 8.49
CA ASN A 420 -0.81 8.26 9.09
C ASN A 420 0.14 9.32 8.50
N THR A 421 0.15 10.52 9.11
CA THR A 421 1.00 11.65 8.71
C THR A 421 2.46 11.49 9.16
N THR A 422 3.37 12.28 8.56
CA THR A 422 4.77 12.37 9.01
C THR A 422 4.88 12.75 10.49
N GLU A 423 4.03 13.67 10.94
CA GLU A 423 3.99 14.15 12.31
C GLU A 423 3.62 13.05 13.30
N PHE A 424 2.61 12.24 12.97
CA PHE A 424 2.21 11.08 13.77
C PHE A 424 3.40 10.17 14.04
N PHE A 425 4.11 9.75 13.01
CA PHE A 425 5.24 8.83 13.14
C PHE A 425 6.41 9.45 13.91
N ALA A 426 6.74 10.71 13.63
CA ALA A 426 7.83 11.40 14.29
C ALA A 426 7.59 11.67 15.78
N GLU A 427 6.35 11.76 16.22
CA GLU A 427 5.97 11.98 17.61
C GLU A 427 5.84 10.69 18.42
N ARG A 428 5.75 9.54 17.74
CA ARG A 428 5.54 8.22 18.37
C ARG A 428 6.80 7.35 18.46
N VAL A 429 7.97 7.97 18.54
CA VAL A 429 9.25 7.25 18.72
C VAL A 429 9.25 6.39 19.98
N ASN A 430 8.48 6.76 21.00
CA ASN A 430 8.39 6.06 22.28
C ASN A 430 7.11 5.21 22.41
N TYR A 431 6.39 4.95 21.31
CA TYR A 431 5.10 4.26 21.32
C TYR A 431 5.15 2.89 22.00
N TYR A 432 6.23 2.16 21.82
CA TYR A 432 6.40 0.81 22.37
C TYR A 432 7.11 0.76 23.74
N ASP A 433 7.49 1.90 24.32
CA ASP A 433 8.29 1.93 25.57
C ASP A 433 7.54 1.29 26.75
N ASP A 434 6.22 1.46 26.83
CA ASP A 434 5.37 1.00 27.93
C ASP A 434 4.65 -0.35 27.65
N TYR A 435 4.93 -1.01 26.49
CA TYR A 435 4.32 -2.32 26.20
C TYR A 435 4.78 -3.37 27.20
N ASP A 436 3.85 -4.30 27.55
CA ASP A 436 4.16 -5.42 28.43
C ASP A 436 5.14 -6.39 27.78
N ARG A 437 6.38 -6.42 28.29
CA ARG A 437 7.47 -7.29 27.78
C ARG A 437 7.19 -8.78 27.96
N LYS A 438 6.18 -9.15 28.73
CA LYS A 438 5.72 -10.54 28.93
C LYS A 438 4.56 -10.93 28.00
N GLY A 439 3.97 -9.95 27.34
CA GLY A 439 2.92 -10.15 26.36
C GLY A 439 3.41 -10.77 25.05
N PRO A 440 2.53 -10.94 24.07
CA PRO A 440 2.91 -11.40 22.73
C PRO A 440 3.93 -10.46 22.12
N LYS A 441 4.74 -10.98 21.19
CA LYS A 441 5.59 -10.12 20.37
C LYS A 441 4.73 -9.28 19.43
N ILE A 442 5.29 -8.21 18.92
CA ILE A 442 4.64 -7.32 17.97
C ILE A 442 5.29 -7.48 16.60
N PHE A 443 4.46 -7.58 15.60
CA PHE A 443 4.76 -7.38 14.20
C PHE A 443 4.14 -6.06 13.75
N VAL A 444 4.91 -5.14 13.19
CA VAL A 444 4.40 -3.97 12.50
C VAL A 444 4.29 -4.35 11.02
N GLY A 445 3.15 -4.95 10.66
CA GLY A 445 2.99 -5.61 9.37
C GLY A 445 2.82 -4.66 8.21
N GLU A 446 2.20 -3.52 8.48
CA GLU A 446 2.00 -2.48 7.48
C GLU A 446 2.26 -1.10 8.09
N VAL A 447 3.19 -0.36 7.48
CA VAL A 447 3.50 1.00 7.91
C VAL A 447 3.83 1.88 6.72
N ALA A 448 3.17 3.04 6.63
CA ALA A 448 3.50 4.09 5.66
C ALA A 448 2.97 5.46 6.10
N VAL A 449 3.69 6.52 5.72
CA VAL A 449 3.13 7.86 5.67
C VAL A 449 2.25 7.94 4.43
N ASN A 450 0.94 7.80 4.60
CA ASN A 450 -0.04 7.84 3.52
C ASN A 450 -1.04 9.01 3.66
N GLU A 451 -0.75 9.95 4.53
CA GLU A 451 -1.55 11.14 4.77
C GLU A 451 -0.69 12.40 4.90
N GLY A 452 -1.34 13.53 4.65
CA GLY A 452 -0.71 14.84 4.76
C GLY A 452 0.19 15.19 3.58
N ASN A 453 0.96 16.25 3.74
CA ASN A 453 1.90 16.74 2.74
C ASN A 453 3.14 15.84 2.66
N TYR A 454 3.78 15.81 1.51
CA TYR A 454 5.07 15.12 1.28
C TYR A 454 4.99 13.58 1.24
N MET A 455 3.82 12.97 1.04
CA MET A 455 3.71 11.52 0.82
C MET A 455 4.64 11.05 -0.30
N GLY A 456 5.39 9.99 -0.05
CA GLY A 456 6.37 9.45 -1.01
C GLY A 456 7.61 10.30 -1.23
N GLN A 457 7.76 11.43 -0.53
CA GLN A 457 8.88 12.37 -0.61
C GLN A 457 9.82 12.25 0.60
N LEU A 458 10.93 13.00 0.60
CA LEU A 458 11.96 12.90 1.64
C LEU A 458 11.41 13.16 3.05
N TYR A 459 10.52 14.16 3.22
CA TYR A 459 10.03 14.51 4.56
C TYR A 459 9.19 13.39 5.20
N ALA A 460 8.39 12.68 4.40
CA ALA A 460 7.69 11.47 4.84
C ALA A 460 8.68 10.40 5.32
N ALA A 461 9.75 10.18 4.56
CA ALA A 461 10.79 9.21 4.89
C ALA A 461 11.49 9.52 6.23
N LEU A 462 11.60 10.81 6.63
CA LEU A 462 12.14 11.18 7.95
C LEU A 462 11.21 10.75 9.09
N GLY A 463 9.88 10.93 8.93
CA GLY A 463 8.89 10.47 9.91
C GLY A 463 8.93 8.97 10.12
N GLU A 464 8.94 8.23 9.03
CA GLU A 464 9.04 6.76 9.04
C GLU A 464 10.37 6.30 9.66
N ALA A 465 11.50 6.95 9.33
CA ALA A 465 12.80 6.65 9.93
C ALA A 465 12.79 6.85 11.46
N ALA A 466 12.15 7.90 11.94
CA ALA A 466 12.02 8.15 13.38
C ALA A 466 11.20 7.06 14.09
N PHE A 467 10.08 6.63 13.46
CA PHE A 467 9.27 5.54 13.99
C PHE A 467 10.04 4.20 13.99
N LEU A 468 10.78 3.90 12.92
CA LEU A 468 11.66 2.74 12.86
C LEU A 468 12.75 2.76 13.95
N MET A 469 13.25 3.95 14.33
CA MET A 469 14.17 4.06 15.49
C MET A 469 13.48 3.71 16.80
N GLY A 470 12.21 4.10 16.97
CA GLY A 470 11.38 3.68 18.10
C GLY A 470 11.18 2.16 18.14
N ILE A 471 10.93 1.53 16.98
CA ILE A 471 10.89 0.09 16.83
C ILE A 471 12.23 -0.53 17.21
N GLU A 472 13.35 -0.02 16.70
CA GLU A 472 14.68 -0.54 17.05
C GLU A 472 15.03 -0.38 18.55
N LYS A 473 14.59 0.68 19.22
CA LYS A 473 14.74 0.85 20.67
C LYS A 473 14.00 -0.24 21.46
N ASN A 474 12.97 -0.84 20.88
CA ASN A 474 12.02 -1.76 21.49
C ASN A 474 11.98 -3.14 20.81
N GLN A 475 13.03 -3.57 20.14
CA GLN A 475 13.03 -4.85 19.40
C GLN A 475 13.13 -6.10 20.29
N ASP A 476 13.07 -5.94 21.60
CA ASP A 476 12.76 -7.00 22.56
C ASP A 476 11.27 -7.37 22.56
N ILE A 477 10.40 -6.45 22.13
CA ILE A 477 8.96 -6.68 21.97
C ILE A 477 8.54 -6.62 20.51
N VAL A 478 8.98 -5.62 19.71
CA VAL A 478 8.71 -5.51 18.28
C VAL A 478 9.77 -6.30 17.52
N THR A 479 9.39 -7.45 16.97
CA THR A 479 10.37 -8.39 16.39
C THR A 479 10.34 -8.45 14.87
N LEU A 480 9.31 -7.90 14.24
CA LEU A 480 9.11 -7.86 12.80
C LEU A 480 8.54 -6.49 12.40
N ALA A 481 8.95 -5.98 11.25
CA ALA A 481 8.39 -4.78 10.64
C ALA A 481 8.52 -4.81 9.11
N SER A 482 7.50 -4.34 8.38
CA SER A 482 7.50 -4.22 6.92
C SER A 482 6.73 -2.98 6.46
N TYR A 483 7.18 -2.38 5.35
CA TYR A 483 6.51 -1.28 4.68
C TYR A 483 5.40 -1.79 3.78
N ALA A 484 4.29 -1.05 3.69
CA ALA A 484 3.17 -1.38 2.83
C ALA A 484 2.63 -0.14 2.08
N PRO A 485 2.26 -0.32 0.77
CA PRO A 485 2.54 -1.45 -0.10
C PRO A 485 3.93 -1.39 -0.75
N LEU A 486 4.40 -2.54 -1.26
CA LEU A 486 5.76 -2.69 -1.78
C LEU A 486 5.96 -2.11 -3.17
N PHE A 487 5.06 -2.44 -4.12
CA PHE A 487 5.23 -2.16 -5.54
C PHE A 487 4.07 -1.37 -6.14
N GLU A 488 4.42 -0.51 -7.11
CA GLU A 488 3.47 0.23 -7.94
C GLU A 488 3.85 0.14 -9.42
N ASN A 489 2.98 -0.50 -10.22
CA ASN A 489 3.00 -0.21 -11.65
C ASN A 489 2.33 1.15 -11.86
N VAL A 490 3.11 2.15 -12.26
CA VAL A 490 2.63 3.55 -12.36
C VAL A 490 1.49 3.76 -13.34
N ASN A 491 1.29 2.80 -14.27
CA ASN A 491 0.18 2.83 -15.23
C ASN A 491 -1.13 2.26 -14.66
N TYR A 492 -1.10 1.67 -13.46
CA TYR A 492 -2.23 0.95 -12.86
C TYR A 492 -2.33 1.16 -11.35
N ARG A 493 -2.13 2.40 -10.91
CA ARG A 493 -2.12 2.75 -9.50
C ARG A 493 -3.50 2.54 -8.86
N ALA A 494 -3.54 1.74 -7.80
CA ALA A 494 -4.71 1.51 -6.96
C ALA A 494 -4.49 1.95 -5.50
N TRP A 495 -3.25 2.28 -5.12
CA TRP A 495 -2.87 2.76 -3.79
C TRP A 495 -1.60 3.63 -3.86
N TYR A 496 -1.48 4.61 -2.96
CA TYR A 496 -0.32 5.50 -2.86
C TYR A 496 -0.04 5.87 -1.38
N PRO A 497 1.22 6.03 -0.95
CA PRO A 497 2.47 5.79 -1.70
C PRO A 497 2.88 4.32 -1.70
N ASN A 498 3.83 3.97 -2.56
CA ASN A 498 4.40 2.64 -2.67
C ASN A 498 5.92 2.70 -2.68
N LEU A 499 6.59 1.71 -2.10
CA LEU A 499 8.03 1.76 -1.83
C LEU A 499 8.90 1.75 -3.09
N ILE A 500 8.50 0.95 -4.09
CA ILE A 500 9.19 0.78 -5.36
C ILE A 500 8.19 0.99 -6.49
N ARG A 501 8.47 1.95 -7.36
CA ARG A 501 7.64 2.29 -8.52
C ARG A 501 8.29 1.76 -9.78
N PHE A 502 7.48 1.24 -10.69
CA PHE A 502 7.97 0.63 -11.92
C PHE A 502 7.00 0.83 -13.10
N ASN A 503 7.54 0.71 -14.31
CA ASN A 503 6.81 0.53 -15.55
C ASN A 503 7.25 -0.79 -16.23
N ASN A 504 6.95 -1.00 -17.48
CA ASN A 504 7.28 -2.24 -18.20
C ASN A 504 8.81 -2.49 -18.41
N HIS A 505 9.70 -1.54 -18.11
CA HIS A 505 11.15 -1.67 -18.35
C HIS A 505 12.08 -0.97 -17.34
N GLN A 506 11.56 -0.11 -16.47
CA GLN A 506 12.31 0.66 -15.47
C GLN A 506 11.70 0.52 -14.09
N SER A 507 12.51 0.80 -13.07
CA SER A 507 12.04 0.85 -11.68
C SER A 507 12.90 1.78 -10.82
N PHE A 508 12.30 2.42 -9.82
CA PHE A 508 13.01 3.21 -8.83
C PHE A 508 12.38 3.08 -7.44
N GLY A 509 13.17 3.35 -6.39
CA GLY A 509 12.67 3.43 -5.02
C GLY A 509 12.35 4.88 -4.65
N ILE A 510 11.27 5.11 -3.91
CA ILE A 510 11.02 6.42 -3.29
C ILE A 510 12.02 6.67 -2.15
N PRO A 511 12.14 7.89 -1.58
CA PRO A 511 13.08 8.15 -0.47
C PRO A 511 12.98 7.17 0.70
N THR A 512 11.78 6.73 1.05
CA THR A 512 11.54 5.72 2.10
C THR A 512 12.20 4.37 1.79
N TYR A 513 12.29 3.96 0.51
CA TYR A 513 13.05 2.76 0.12
C TYR A 513 14.50 2.83 0.62
N TYR A 514 15.13 3.99 0.54
CA TYR A 514 16.51 4.19 0.97
C TYR A 514 16.64 4.22 2.51
N VAL A 515 15.58 4.63 3.23
CA VAL A 515 15.51 4.46 4.70
C VAL A 515 15.51 2.98 5.06
N TRP A 516 14.57 2.18 4.51
CA TRP A 516 14.50 0.75 4.79
C TRP A 516 15.79 0.02 4.40
N LYS A 517 16.39 0.38 3.26
CA LYS A 517 17.69 -0.12 2.83
C LYS A 517 18.78 0.23 3.85
N MET A 518 18.86 1.47 4.31
CA MET A 518 19.82 1.92 5.32
C MET A 518 19.68 1.14 6.63
N PHE A 519 18.44 0.98 7.10
CA PHE A 519 18.15 0.29 8.35
C PHE A 519 18.43 -1.23 8.25
N GLY A 520 18.05 -1.87 7.16
CA GLY A 520 18.34 -3.29 6.91
C GLY A 520 19.84 -3.61 6.82
N GLN A 521 20.63 -2.69 6.26
CA GLN A 521 22.09 -2.86 6.08
C GLN A 521 22.93 -2.45 7.30
N ASN A 522 22.38 -1.65 8.22
CA ASN A 522 23.10 -1.14 9.39
C ASN A 522 22.49 -1.73 10.68
N ARG A 523 22.72 -3.02 10.91
CA ARG A 523 22.26 -3.78 12.07
C ARG A 523 23.39 -4.07 13.03
N GLY A 524 23.16 -3.79 14.33
CA GLY A 524 24.04 -4.27 15.42
C GLY A 524 23.56 -5.62 15.97
N GLU A 525 24.27 -6.12 16.96
CA GLU A 525 23.94 -7.36 17.70
C GLU A 525 23.15 -7.07 18.99
N TYR A 526 23.37 -5.90 19.57
CA TYR A 526 22.75 -5.46 20.82
C TYR A 526 22.20 -4.05 20.71
N VAL A 527 21.06 -3.78 21.34
CA VAL A 527 20.59 -2.42 21.60
C VAL A 527 21.33 -1.86 22.80
N VAL A 528 21.89 -0.68 22.64
CA VAL A 528 22.71 0.00 23.65
C VAL A 528 21.89 1.11 24.31
N ARG A 529 22.05 1.28 25.62
CA ARG A 529 21.44 2.41 26.31
C ARG A 529 22.02 3.72 25.81
N SER A 530 21.16 4.57 25.31
CA SER A 530 21.50 5.94 24.90
C SER A 530 20.49 6.93 25.46
N GLU A 531 20.95 8.17 25.68
CA GLU A 531 20.15 9.29 26.13
C GLU A 531 20.36 10.41 25.12
N ASP A 532 19.31 10.77 24.38
CA ASP A 532 19.31 11.86 23.43
C ASP A 532 18.57 13.07 24.00
N GLU A 533 19.25 14.23 23.99
CA GLU A 533 18.68 15.53 24.29
C GLU A 533 18.68 16.34 22.99
N GLY A 534 17.55 16.44 22.32
CA GLY A 534 17.37 17.25 21.11
C GLY A 534 16.54 18.50 21.37
N GLY A 535 16.65 19.47 20.48
CA GLY A 535 15.70 20.56 20.39
C GLY A 535 14.31 20.02 20.03
N ARG A 536 13.32 20.89 20.04
CA ARG A 536 11.98 20.59 19.57
C ARG A 536 11.67 21.43 18.35
N VAL A 537 11.03 20.84 17.36
CA VAL A 537 10.66 21.52 16.13
C VAL A 537 9.15 21.58 16.06
N TYR A 538 8.63 22.81 15.95
CA TYR A 538 7.28 22.98 15.45
C TYR A 538 7.30 22.67 13.95
N ARG A 539 6.57 21.64 13.54
CA ARG A 539 6.49 21.29 12.13
C ARG A 539 5.60 22.29 11.45
N PRO A 540 6.08 22.98 10.41
CA PRO A 540 5.23 23.92 9.67
C PRO A 540 4.04 23.14 9.13
N ARG A 541 2.84 23.59 9.49
CA ARG A 541 1.58 23.11 8.94
C ARG A 541 1.06 24.15 7.98
N THR A 542 0.59 23.74 6.83
CA THR A 542 -0.09 24.57 5.85
C THR A 542 -1.49 24.03 5.66
N GLY A 543 -2.41 24.86 5.21
CA GLY A 543 -3.74 24.40 4.90
C GLY A 543 -4.79 25.48 5.03
N MET A 544 -5.96 25.14 4.58
CA MET A 544 -7.13 26.01 4.48
C MET A 544 -7.95 25.99 5.77
N ALA A 545 -8.87 26.93 5.90
CA ALA A 545 -9.97 26.82 6.86
C ALA A 545 -11.10 25.97 6.29
N SER A 546 -11.82 25.26 7.14
CA SER A 546 -13.02 24.54 6.69
C SER A 546 -14.16 24.61 7.69
N LEU A 547 -15.38 24.41 7.18
CA LEU A 547 -16.60 24.35 7.98
C LEU A 547 -17.38 23.10 7.58
N LYS A 548 -17.78 22.30 8.56
CA LYS A 548 -18.52 21.06 8.39
C LYS A 548 -19.72 21.02 9.32
N SER A 549 -20.83 20.48 8.87
CA SER A 549 -22.04 20.31 9.70
C SER A 549 -22.83 19.08 9.28
N ASN A 550 -23.51 18.45 10.22
CA ASN A 550 -24.47 17.36 9.99
C ASN A 550 -25.91 17.84 9.83
N LYS A 551 -26.11 19.16 9.76
CA LYS A 551 -27.40 19.83 9.51
C LYS A 551 -27.15 21.01 8.59
N GLU A 552 -28.22 21.54 7.99
CA GLU A 552 -28.14 22.83 7.31
C GLU A 552 -27.57 23.88 8.26
N LEU A 553 -26.58 24.64 7.81
CA LEU A 553 -25.89 25.61 8.62
C LEU A 553 -25.89 27.00 7.96
N ARG A 554 -26.44 27.99 8.64
CA ARG A 554 -26.38 29.39 8.19
C ARG A 554 -25.11 30.04 8.72
N PHE A 555 -24.35 30.65 7.81
CA PHE A 555 -23.13 31.36 8.16
C PHE A 555 -22.98 32.61 7.27
N ARG A 556 -22.12 33.56 7.67
CA ARG A 556 -21.85 34.77 6.88
C ARG A 556 -20.49 35.35 7.25
N ASN A 557 -20.02 36.29 6.41
CA ASN A 557 -18.80 37.05 6.67
C ASN A 557 -17.59 36.20 7.00
N PRO A 558 -17.26 35.16 6.20
CA PRO A 558 -16.00 34.44 6.39
C PRO A 558 -14.84 35.39 6.08
N ILE A 559 -13.88 35.49 7.01
CA ILE A 559 -12.77 36.45 6.95
C ILE A 559 -11.48 35.69 7.27
N TRP A 560 -10.46 35.90 6.46
CA TRP A 560 -9.09 35.44 6.68
C TRP A 560 -8.17 36.68 6.77
N ASN A 561 -7.49 36.84 7.91
CA ASN A 561 -6.59 37.97 8.15
C ASN A 561 -7.17 39.36 7.86
N GLY A 562 -8.48 39.53 8.08
CA GLY A 562 -9.16 40.77 7.89
C GLY A 562 -9.73 41.00 6.48
N GLU A 563 -9.49 40.08 5.55
CA GLU A 563 -10.05 40.11 4.19
C GLU A 563 -11.11 39.01 4.03
N GLU A 564 -12.03 39.19 3.07
CA GLU A 564 -13.06 38.18 2.78
C GLU A 564 -12.42 36.87 2.36
N ALA A 565 -12.73 35.79 3.10
CA ALA A 565 -12.28 34.45 2.78
C ALA A 565 -13.17 33.84 1.70
N LYS A 566 -12.58 33.56 0.54
CA LYS A 566 -13.31 32.95 -0.58
C LYS A 566 -13.55 31.48 -0.30
N ILE A 567 -14.75 31.01 -0.63
CA ILE A 567 -15.04 29.59 -0.75
C ILE A 567 -14.28 29.06 -1.98
N THR A 568 -13.40 28.11 -1.76
CA THR A 568 -12.60 27.48 -2.84
C THR A 568 -13.17 26.15 -3.26
N HIS A 569 -13.76 25.40 -2.34
CA HIS A 569 -14.36 24.10 -2.62
C HIS A 569 -15.64 23.87 -1.80
N GLU A 570 -16.66 23.32 -2.47
CA GLU A 570 -17.87 22.76 -1.88
C GLU A 570 -17.78 21.25 -2.06
N LEU A 571 -17.27 20.55 -1.03
CA LEU A 571 -16.95 19.12 -1.18
C LEU A 571 -18.16 18.23 -0.98
N MET A 572 -19.01 18.56 -0.02
CA MET A 572 -20.25 17.85 0.29
C MET A 572 -21.33 18.89 0.58
N GLY A 573 -22.50 18.71 -0.02
CA GLY A 573 -23.55 19.70 0.06
C GLY A 573 -23.26 20.90 -0.84
N HIS A 574 -24.09 21.91 -0.76
CA HIS A 574 -24.01 23.13 -1.57
C HIS A 574 -24.11 24.37 -0.71
N VAL A 575 -23.44 25.43 -1.12
CA VAL A 575 -23.58 26.74 -0.49
C VAL A 575 -24.57 27.60 -1.28
N GLN A 576 -25.73 27.87 -0.70
CA GLN A 576 -26.73 28.76 -1.25
C GLN A 576 -26.58 30.17 -0.70
N TYR A 577 -26.51 31.17 -1.58
CA TYR A 577 -26.55 32.58 -1.18
C TYR A 577 -27.98 32.99 -0.86
N THR A 578 -28.18 33.56 0.33
CA THR A 578 -29.48 34.01 0.84
C THR A 578 -29.46 35.51 1.20
N GLU A 579 -30.61 36.13 1.48
CA GLU A 579 -30.63 37.52 1.91
C GLU A 579 -29.91 37.74 3.25
N ASP A 580 -29.88 36.75 4.13
CA ASP A 580 -29.26 36.80 5.47
C ASP A 580 -27.82 36.23 5.53
N GLY A 581 -27.24 35.83 4.38
CA GLY A 581 -25.90 35.28 4.31
C GLY A 581 -25.84 34.01 3.46
N LEU A 582 -25.10 33.01 3.92
CA LEU A 582 -24.83 31.78 3.23
C LEU A 582 -25.49 30.59 3.99
N LEU A 583 -26.10 29.68 3.24
CA LEU A 583 -26.69 28.46 3.77
C LEU A 583 -25.87 27.26 3.24
N LEU A 584 -25.18 26.56 4.12
CA LEU A 584 -24.53 25.28 3.82
C LEU A 584 -25.60 24.19 3.91
N GLN A 585 -26.01 23.67 2.77
CA GLN A 585 -27.04 22.64 2.65
C GLN A 585 -26.41 21.25 2.77
N LEU A 586 -27.17 20.30 3.27
CA LEU A 586 -26.73 18.89 3.27
C LEU A 586 -26.61 18.33 1.84
N PRO A 587 -25.77 17.34 1.62
CA PRO A 587 -25.64 16.69 0.32
C PRO A 587 -26.96 16.07 -0.10
N ASP A 588 -27.33 16.23 -1.36
CA ASP A 588 -28.46 15.57 -1.96
C ASP A 588 -28.17 14.11 -2.29
N GLU A 589 -29.18 13.35 -2.74
CA GLU A 589 -29.04 11.92 -3.04
C GLU A 589 -28.12 11.68 -4.25
N GLU A 590 -27.94 12.63 -5.14
CA GLU A 590 -27.04 12.54 -6.28
C GLU A 590 -25.59 12.70 -5.82
N GLN A 591 -25.31 13.69 -5.00
CA GLN A 591 -24.02 13.86 -4.37
C GLN A 591 -23.64 12.67 -3.48
N LYS A 592 -24.56 12.18 -2.64
CA LYS A 592 -24.31 10.99 -1.84
C LYS A 592 -23.94 9.80 -2.70
N LYS A 593 -24.65 9.55 -3.79
CA LYS A 593 -24.30 8.47 -4.75
C LYS A 593 -22.95 8.70 -5.41
N GLU A 594 -22.62 9.93 -5.75
CA GLU A 594 -21.33 10.28 -6.33
C GLU A 594 -20.20 10.07 -5.33
N PHE A 595 -20.39 10.39 -4.07
CA PHE A 595 -19.39 10.23 -3.00
C PHE A 595 -19.28 8.81 -2.44
N HIS A 596 -20.37 8.04 -2.43
CA HIS A 596 -20.32 6.64 -2.01
C HIS A 596 -19.29 5.79 -2.75
N SER A 597 -18.97 6.18 -3.96
CA SER A 597 -18.01 5.44 -4.77
C SER A 597 -16.55 5.74 -4.44
N ILE A 598 -16.24 6.69 -3.53
CA ILE A 598 -14.92 7.32 -3.49
C ILE A 598 -14.26 7.33 -2.13
N LEU A 599 -15.02 7.44 -1.06
CA LEU A 599 -14.46 7.72 0.26
C LEU A 599 -15.02 6.77 1.32
N GLU A 600 -14.21 5.80 1.69
CA GLU A 600 -14.45 4.93 2.86
C GLU A 600 -14.77 5.70 4.15
N TRP A 601 -14.52 7.00 4.18
CA TRP A 601 -14.47 7.82 5.40
C TRP A 601 -15.14 9.20 5.28
N ALA A 602 -15.71 9.53 4.13
CA ALA A 602 -16.57 10.70 4.06
C ALA A 602 -17.88 10.39 4.78
N ASP A 603 -18.10 11.11 5.86
CA ASP A 603 -19.40 11.09 6.50
C ASP A 603 -20.38 11.84 5.59
N GLU A 604 -21.00 11.10 4.67
CA GLU A 604 -21.99 11.57 3.69
C GLU A 604 -23.23 12.24 4.30
N THR A 605 -23.39 12.08 5.63
CA THR A 605 -24.44 12.77 6.37
C THR A 605 -24.10 14.22 6.69
N LYS A 606 -22.87 14.66 6.35
CA LYS A 606 -22.38 16.01 6.68
C LYS A 606 -22.08 16.81 5.42
N SER A 607 -22.39 18.09 5.48
CA SER A 607 -21.96 19.07 4.48
C SER A 607 -20.56 19.61 4.81
N PHE A 608 -19.82 20.05 3.78
CA PHE A 608 -18.44 20.45 3.94
C PHE A 608 -18.00 21.53 2.93
N VAL A 609 -17.51 22.66 3.42
CA VAL A 609 -17.03 23.79 2.63
C VAL A 609 -15.64 24.22 3.09
N VAL A 610 -14.82 24.69 2.15
CA VAL A 610 -13.42 25.06 2.38
C VAL A 610 -13.16 26.49 1.94
N PHE A 611 -12.31 27.20 2.69
CA PHE A 611 -11.97 28.61 2.48
C PHE A 611 -10.45 28.78 2.36
N GLY A 612 -10.02 29.52 1.35
CA GLY A 612 -8.65 29.94 1.17
C GLY A 612 -7.81 28.97 0.32
N GLU A 613 -6.48 29.05 0.45
CA GLU A 613 -5.53 28.33 -0.38
C GLU A 613 -4.71 27.34 0.49
N GLU A 614 -4.18 26.28 -0.13
CA GLU A 614 -3.48 25.19 0.56
C GLU A 614 -2.15 25.60 1.19
N ASP A 615 -1.52 26.64 0.68
CA ASP A 615 -0.24 27.15 1.16
C ASP A 615 -0.35 28.15 2.32
N GLN A 616 -1.56 28.43 2.78
CA GLN A 616 -1.77 29.28 3.96
C GLN A 616 -1.13 28.63 5.18
N THR A 617 -0.28 29.39 5.86
CA THR A 617 0.46 28.89 7.02
C THR A 617 -0.19 29.32 8.33
N TYR A 618 -0.14 30.62 8.63
CA TYR A 618 -0.56 31.18 9.91
C TYR A 618 -1.51 32.34 9.68
N GLY A 619 -2.40 32.57 10.63
CA GLY A 619 -3.35 33.67 10.52
C GLY A 619 -4.58 33.48 11.40
N ARG A 620 -5.56 34.34 11.16
CA ARG A 620 -6.84 34.35 11.85
C ARG A 620 -7.96 34.14 10.86
N PHE A 621 -8.75 33.08 11.07
CA PHE A 621 -10.00 32.82 10.38
C PHE A 621 -11.17 33.12 11.30
N GLU A 622 -12.21 33.79 10.79
CA GLU A 622 -13.45 34.09 11.52
C GLU A 622 -14.65 33.98 10.58
N THR A 623 -15.78 33.53 11.11
CA THR A 623 -17.08 33.55 10.41
C THR A 623 -18.22 33.66 11.42
N ASP A 624 -19.29 34.36 11.04
CA ASP A 624 -20.51 34.44 11.85
C ASP A 624 -21.35 33.17 11.56
N ILE A 625 -21.66 32.38 12.58
CA ILE A 625 -22.47 31.16 12.48
C ILE A 625 -23.77 31.37 13.25
N PHE A 626 -24.90 31.07 12.61
CA PHE A 626 -26.21 31.07 13.27
C PHE A 626 -26.33 29.80 14.13
N VAL A 627 -26.36 29.96 15.43
CA VAL A 627 -26.38 28.84 16.37
C VAL A 627 -27.84 28.47 16.67
N GLU A 628 -28.27 27.29 16.23
CA GLU A 628 -29.56 26.70 16.59
C GLU A 628 -29.48 25.93 17.91
N GLU A 629 -30.64 25.61 18.49
CA GLU A 629 -30.68 24.72 19.66
C GLU A 629 -30.10 23.36 19.27
N ASN A 630 -29.09 22.88 20.00
CA ASN A 630 -28.32 21.65 19.69
C ASN A 630 -27.60 21.70 18.31
N ALA A 631 -27.08 22.85 17.91
CA ALA A 631 -26.25 23.00 16.72
C ALA A 631 -24.98 22.14 16.85
N TYR A 632 -24.63 21.43 15.76
CA TYR A 632 -23.37 20.76 15.61
C TYR A 632 -22.65 21.26 14.36
N PHE A 633 -21.41 21.70 14.55
CA PHE A 633 -20.51 22.00 13.45
C PHE A 633 -19.05 21.86 13.87
N GLU A 634 -18.18 21.76 12.88
CA GLU A 634 -16.75 21.64 13.05
C GLU A 634 -16.04 22.72 12.23
N LEU A 635 -15.09 23.42 12.87
CA LEU A 635 -14.15 24.30 12.19
C LEU A 635 -12.81 23.57 12.03
N GLY A 636 -12.41 23.36 10.78
CA GLY A 636 -11.12 22.75 10.45
C GLY A 636 -10.03 23.80 10.37
N ILE A 637 -8.87 23.49 10.92
CA ILE A 637 -7.67 24.32 10.98
C ILE A 637 -6.56 23.57 10.25
N PHE A 638 -5.92 24.21 9.27
CA PHE A 638 -4.96 23.59 8.36
C PHE A 638 -5.58 22.42 7.57
N SER A 639 -6.79 22.57 7.12
CA SER A 639 -7.39 21.62 6.19
C SER A 639 -6.54 21.55 4.93
N ALA A 640 -6.08 20.37 4.58
CA ALA A 640 -5.27 20.14 3.40
C ALA A 640 -6.02 19.25 2.43
N ARG A 641 -5.81 19.50 1.15
CA ARG A 641 -6.25 18.64 0.07
C ARG A 641 -5.36 17.40 0.07
N VAL A 642 -5.91 16.24 0.31
CA VAL A 642 -5.23 14.98 0.03
C VAL A 642 -5.73 14.52 -1.33
N VAL A 643 -4.93 14.80 -2.33
CA VAL A 643 -5.08 14.12 -3.61
C VAL A 643 -4.58 12.68 -3.41
N ARG A 644 -5.51 11.77 -3.14
CA ARG A 644 -5.21 10.35 -3.26
C ARG A 644 -5.22 10.01 -4.73
N SER A 645 -4.07 10.17 -5.37
CA SER A 645 -3.91 9.98 -6.80
C SER A 645 -4.31 8.59 -7.31
N TYR A 646 -4.38 7.59 -6.43
CA TYR A 646 -4.89 6.28 -6.80
C TYR A 646 -6.40 6.26 -7.05
N TYR A 647 -7.15 7.17 -6.42
CA TYR A 647 -8.56 7.34 -6.75
C TYR A 647 -8.75 8.11 -8.05
N GLU A 648 -7.88 9.06 -8.37
CA GLU A 648 -7.90 9.73 -9.66
C GLU A 648 -7.83 8.74 -10.81
N ASP A 649 -6.84 7.85 -10.79
CA ASP A 649 -6.67 6.88 -11.87
C ASP A 649 -7.82 5.87 -11.97
N GLN A 650 -8.40 5.48 -10.84
CA GLN A 650 -9.53 4.55 -10.83
C GLN A 650 -10.87 5.20 -11.07
N LEU A 651 -11.06 6.39 -10.61
CA LEU A 651 -12.33 7.10 -10.72
C LEU A 651 -12.53 7.77 -12.06
N VAL A 652 -11.53 8.41 -12.58
CA VAL A 652 -11.51 8.83 -13.99
C VAL A 652 -11.88 7.63 -14.84
N ILE A 653 -11.39 6.50 -14.46
CA ILE A 653 -11.57 5.28 -15.17
C ILE A 653 -12.94 4.66 -14.92
N THR A 654 -13.46 4.61 -13.71
CA THR A 654 -14.72 3.91 -13.41
C THR A 654 -15.95 4.76 -13.60
N ALA A 655 -15.87 6.05 -13.49
CA ALA A 655 -17.04 6.91 -13.56
C ALA A 655 -17.16 7.73 -14.84
N GLY A 656 -16.15 7.75 -15.71
CA GLY A 656 -16.12 8.68 -16.86
C GLY A 656 -16.16 10.14 -16.42
N VAL A 657 -15.73 10.42 -15.19
CA VAL A 657 -15.76 11.75 -14.58
C VAL A 657 -14.36 12.31 -14.64
N GLU A 658 -14.15 13.28 -15.51
CA GLU A 658 -12.94 14.11 -15.59
C GLU A 658 -12.87 15.13 -14.43
N LYS A 659 -13.25 14.76 -13.21
CA LYS A 659 -13.14 15.67 -12.07
C LYS A 659 -11.97 15.21 -11.21
N GLU A 660 -11.08 16.16 -10.94
CA GLU A 660 -10.10 16.07 -9.86
C GLU A 660 -10.85 15.83 -8.54
N TRP A 661 -10.65 14.67 -7.96
CA TRP A 661 -11.26 14.30 -6.70
C TRP A 661 -10.43 14.84 -5.55
N ASP A 662 -10.97 15.80 -4.89
CA ASP A 662 -10.50 16.30 -3.59
C ASP A 662 -10.91 15.32 -2.49
N ALA A 663 -10.35 14.12 -2.56
CA ALA A 663 -10.91 12.97 -1.86
C ALA A 663 -10.78 13.09 -0.38
N ALA A 664 -10.02 13.42 0.38
CA ALA A 664 -10.08 13.59 1.82
C ALA A 664 -9.35 14.87 2.23
N LEU A 665 -10.04 15.78 2.82
CA LEU A 665 -9.37 16.86 3.49
C LEU A 665 -8.77 16.32 4.77
N VAL A 666 -7.46 16.16 4.79
CA VAL A 666 -6.75 16.03 6.03
C VAL A 666 -6.94 17.34 6.78
N ARG A 667 -7.62 17.24 7.88
CA ARG A 667 -7.88 18.34 8.78
C ARG A 667 -7.06 18.09 10.02
N PRO A 668 -5.84 18.61 10.11
CA PRO A 668 -4.98 18.31 11.25
C PRO A 668 -5.61 18.71 12.58
N PHE A 669 -6.46 19.75 12.59
CA PHE A 669 -7.18 20.11 13.82
C PHE A 669 -8.66 20.42 13.54
N LEU A 670 -9.52 19.86 14.37
CA LEU A 670 -10.97 20.05 14.34
C LEU A 670 -11.44 20.69 15.64
N TRP A 671 -11.95 21.91 15.53
CA TRP A 671 -12.71 22.51 16.61
C TRP A 671 -14.19 22.09 16.47
N LYS A 672 -14.57 21.09 17.26
CA LYS A 672 -15.94 20.58 17.31
C LYS A 672 -16.78 21.40 18.26
N VAL A 673 -17.96 21.83 17.82
CA VAL A 673 -18.96 22.55 18.61
C VAL A 673 -20.24 21.74 18.60
N ASN A 674 -20.75 21.41 19.80
CA ASN A 674 -21.97 20.62 19.98
C ASN A 674 -22.81 21.22 21.10
N GLY A 675 -23.84 21.98 20.76
CA GLY A 675 -24.80 22.56 21.70
C GLY A 675 -24.18 23.39 22.82
N GLY A 676 -23.10 24.12 22.55
CA GLY A 676 -22.40 24.95 23.54
C GLY A 676 -21.28 24.21 24.31
N GLN A 677 -21.06 22.95 24.02
CA GLN A 677 -19.85 22.20 24.44
C GLN A 677 -18.88 22.10 23.27
N CYS A 678 -17.61 22.23 23.55
CA CYS A 678 -16.56 22.23 22.55
C CYS A 678 -15.43 21.28 22.90
N SER A 679 -14.75 20.76 21.87
CA SER A 679 -13.44 20.12 21.97
C SER A 679 -12.56 20.53 20.80
N LEU A 680 -11.23 20.43 20.98
CA LEU A 680 -10.27 20.48 19.88
C LEU A 680 -9.63 19.10 19.78
N GLU A 681 -9.63 18.56 18.57
CA GLU A 681 -9.10 17.24 18.26
C GLU A 681 -8.10 17.35 17.11
N GLU A 682 -7.08 16.53 17.13
CA GLU A 682 -6.20 16.30 16.00
C GLU A 682 -6.73 15.08 15.23
N PHE A 683 -7.04 15.26 13.98
CA PHE A 683 -7.59 14.22 13.12
C PHE A 683 -6.46 13.36 12.54
N GLY A 684 -6.58 12.04 12.63
CA GLY A 684 -5.75 11.06 11.96
C GLY A 684 -6.61 9.91 11.44
N TYR A 685 -6.12 9.20 10.43
CA TYR A 685 -6.87 8.16 9.71
C TYR A 685 -7.50 7.07 10.59
N MET A 686 -6.86 6.70 11.67
CA MET A 686 -7.38 5.66 12.58
C MET A 686 -7.50 6.13 14.05
N HIS A 687 -7.09 7.34 14.38
CA HIS A 687 -7.01 7.81 15.76
C HIS A 687 -7.24 9.31 15.85
N ASP A 688 -8.44 9.71 16.30
CA ASP A 688 -8.64 11.07 16.75
C ASP A 688 -7.91 11.29 18.07
N ASN A 689 -7.02 12.27 18.12
CA ASN A 689 -6.33 12.66 19.34
C ASN A 689 -7.02 13.89 19.96
N LYS A 690 -7.70 13.69 21.07
CA LYS A 690 -8.38 14.78 21.78
C LYS A 690 -7.33 15.65 22.49
N LEU A 691 -7.17 16.89 22.01
CA LEU A 691 -6.19 17.84 22.51
C LEU A 691 -6.70 18.64 23.73
N THR A 692 -8.02 18.69 23.92
CA THR A 692 -8.64 19.39 25.05
C THR A 692 -9.64 18.51 25.75
N GLU A 693 -9.78 18.65 27.08
CA GLU A 693 -11.03 18.28 27.74
C GLU A 693 -12.19 19.09 27.16
N ASP A 694 -13.41 18.56 27.24
CA ASP A 694 -14.59 19.30 26.82
C ASP A 694 -14.71 20.61 27.61
N PHE A 695 -14.98 21.71 26.93
CA PHE A 695 -15.16 23.01 27.54
C PHE A 695 -16.45 23.67 27.05
N ALA A 696 -17.07 24.44 27.91
CA ALA A 696 -18.30 25.16 27.59
C ALA A 696 -18.01 26.52 26.99
N ILE A 697 -18.81 26.91 26.01
CA ILE A 697 -18.86 28.28 25.46
C ILE A 697 -20.22 28.90 25.74
N SER A 698 -20.26 30.24 25.83
CA SER A 698 -21.50 30.96 26.08
C SER A 698 -22.06 31.50 24.75
N VAL A 699 -22.98 30.76 24.16
CA VAL A 699 -23.70 31.17 22.94
C VAL A 699 -25.20 31.10 23.17
N LYS A 700 -25.95 32.00 22.52
CA LYS A 700 -27.42 32.02 22.59
C LYS A 700 -28.01 31.39 21.34
N PRO A 701 -28.83 30.32 21.48
CA PRO A 701 -29.57 29.80 20.35
C PRO A 701 -30.47 30.85 19.69
N GLY A 702 -30.53 30.82 18.36
CA GLY A 702 -31.31 31.75 17.56
C GLY A 702 -30.59 33.05 17.18
N GLU A 703 -29.33 33.21 17.50
CA GLU A 703 -28.51 34.37 17.17
C GLU A 703 -27.25 33.98 16.37
N TYR A 704 -26.69 34.93 15.62
CA TYR A 704 -25.37 34.77 15.00
C TYR A 704 -24.31 35.06 16.04
N HIS A 705 -23.32 34.18 16.11
CA HIS A 705 -22.11 34.32 16.92
C HIS A 705 -20.88 34.21 16.02
N ARG A 706 -19.86 35.03 16.28
CA ARG A 706 -18.62 35.04 15.53
C ARG A 706 -17.67 33.99 16.10
N PHE A 707 -17.49 32.91 15.37
CA PHE A 707 -16.50 31.86 15.66
C PHE A 707 -15.22 32.13 14.88
N GLY A 708 -14.07 31.93 15.51
CA GLY A 708 -12.80 32.10 14.84
C GLY A 708 -11.66 31.42 15.56
N TYR A 709 -10.62 31.19 14.84
CA TYR A 709 -9.35 30.75 15.39
C TYR A 709 -8.20 31.64 14.90
N GLU A 710 -7.15 31.66 15.67
CA GLU A 710 -5.87 32.28 15.33
C GLU A 710 -4.73 31.30 15.60
N THR A 711 -3.79 31.21 14.69
CA THR A 711 -2.60 30.37 14.86
C THR A 711 -1.34 31.09 14.41
N ASP A 712 -0.27 30.90 15.16
CA ASP A 712 1.08 31.39 14.90
C ASP A 712 2.07 30.25 14.63
N GLY A 713 1.55 29.03 14.40
CA GLY A 713 2.35 27.83 14.19
C GLY A 713 2.86 27.17 15.49
N LYS A 714 2.62 27.78 16.63
CA LYS A 714 2.98 27.26 17.95
C LYS A 714 1.79 27.08 18.86
N GLN A 715 0.77 27.92 18.64
CA GLN A 715 -0.46 27.94 19.42
C GLN A 715 -1.66 28.06 18.49
N ILE A 716 -2.76 27.49 18.94
CA ILE A 716 -4.10 27.70 18.41
C ILE A 716 -4.90 28.40 19.48
N ARG A 717 -5.48 29.54 19.13
CA ARG A 717 -6.39 30.31 19.98
C ARG A 717 -7.76 30.28 19.39
N LEU A 718 -8.76 29.84 20.16
CA LEU A 718 -10.16 29.74 19.76
C LEU A 718 -10.96 30.90 20.34
N TYR A 719 -11.74 31.57 19.50
CA TYR A 719 -12.49 32.77 19.86
C TYR A 719 -14.00 32.61 19.58
N VAL A 720 -14.84 33.12 20.47
CA VAL A 720 -16.28 33.32 20.24
C VAL A 720 -16.59 34.78 20.56
N ASP A 721 -17.24 35.48 19.62
CA ASP A 721 -17.60 36.92 19.74
C ASP A 721 -16.40 37.80 20.12
N GLY A 722 -15.19 37.44 19.67
CA GLY A 722 -13.96 38.13 19.95
C GLY A 722 -13.31 37.81 21.32
N GLU A 723 -13.99 37.04 22.16
CA GLU A 723 -13.44 36.59 23.45
C GLU A 723 -12.68 35.26 23.29
N LEU A 724 -11.47 35.19 23.87
CA LEU A 724 -10.66 33.98 23.87
C LEU A 724 -11.32 32.91 24.75
N GLN A 725 -11.66 31.77 24.15
CA GLN A 725 -12.26 30.61 24.84
C GLN A 725 -11.21 29.62 25.27
N LYS A 726 -10.22 29.38 24.44
CA LYS A 726 -9.15 28.37 24.68
C LYS A 726 -7.88 28.76 23.94
N GLU A 727 -6.73 28.51 24.59
CA GLU A 727 -5.41 28.56 23.96
C GLU A 727 -4.75 27.19 24.15
N ILE A 728 -4.25 26.61 23.07
CA ILE A 728 -3.63 25.29 23.05
C ILE A 728 -2.29 25.39 22.33
N SER A 729 -1.26 24.77 22.88
CA SER A 729 0.01 24.62 22.17
C SER A 729 -0.14 23.56 21.09
N ILE A 730 0.26 23.91 19.87
CA ILE A 730 0.33 22.92 18.77
C ILE A 730 1.36 21.86 19.17
N PRO A 731 1.04 20.56 19.04
CA PRO A 731 1.99 19.50 19.28
C PRO A 731 3.27 19.71 18.46
N TYR A 732 4.41 19.52 19.09
CA TYR A 732 5.71 19.63 18.45
C TYR A 732 6.53 18.39 18.77
N GLY A 733 7.23 17.90 17.78
CA GLY A 733 8.03 16.68 17.91
C GLY A 733 9.51 16.98 18.15
N PRO A 734 10.31 15.94 18.36
CA PRO A 734 11.75 16.08 18.48
C PRO A 734 12.36 16.65 17.19
N ALA A 735 13.32 17.57 17.32
CA ALA A 735 14.13 18.00 16.19
C ALA A 735 15.14 16.93 15.79
N PHE A 736 15.58 16.14 16.76
CA PHE A 736 16.57 15.09 16.62
C PHE A 736 16.09 13.81 17.31
N VAL A 737 16.24 12.69 16.63
CA VAL A 737 15.93 11.33 17.13
C VAL A 737 17.10 10.43 16.83
N SER A 738 17.44 9.52 17.74
CA SER A 738 18.52 8.56 17.51
C SER A 738 18.22 7.19 18.11
N VAL A 739 18.87 6.16 17.58
CA VAL A 739 18.96 4.82 18.17
C VAL A 739 20.38 4.31 18.03
N VAL A 740 20.85 3.57 19.03
CA VAL A 740 22.21 3.03 19.05
C VAL A 740 22.17 1.53 19.22
N THR A 741 22.89 0.85 18.33
CA THR A 741 23.17 -0.58 18.43
C THR A 741 24.68 -0.80 18.38
N ASP A 742 25.15 -1.93 18.85
CA ASP A 742 26.58 -2.27 18.74
C ASP A 742 26.79 -3.74 18.34
N THR A 743 27.99 -3.99 17.84
CA THR A 743 28.58 -5.31 17.69
C THR A 743 29.78 -5.42 18.64
N LYS A 744 30.51 -6.52 18.56
CA LYS A 744 31.81 -6.63 19.26
C LYS A 744 32.76 -5.49 18.86
N ASP A 745 32.79 -5.13 17.56
CA ASP A 745 33.83 -4.32 16.97
C ASP A 745 33.38 -2.88 16.61
N GLU A 746 32.08 -2.65 16.50
CA GLU A 746 31.54 -1.36 16.03
C GLU A 746 30.37 -0.87 16.89
N ILE A 747 30.19 0.46 16.90
CA ILE A 747 29.00 1.16 17.37
C ILE A 747 28.28 1.69 16.14
N ILE A 748 26.98 1.47 16.05
CA ILE A 748 26.13 1.93 14.95
C ILE A 748 25.10 2.90 15.52
N ILE A 749 25.17 4.15 15.07
CA ILE A 749 24.26 5.23 15.49
C ILE A 749 23.38 5.55 14.29
N LYS A 750 22.07 5.43 14.40
CA LYS A 750 21.13 5.99 13.44
C LYS A 750 20.53 7.25 14.01
N ALA A 751 20.41 8.29 13.22
CA ALA A 751 19.90 9.60 13.63
C ALA A 751 19.05 10.24 12.53
N VAL A 752 18.00 10.94 12.94
CA VAL A 752 17.17 11.82 12.09
C VAL A 752 17.30 13.25 12.56
N ASN A 753 17.57 14.17 11.62
CA ASN A 753 17.44 15.61 11.84
C ASN A 753 16.23 16.14 11.05
N PHE A 754 15.19 16.58 11.75
CA PHE A 754 14.01 17.21 11.16
C PHE A 754 14.15 18.73 10.94
N ALA A 755 15.23 19.34 11.43
CA ALA A 755 15.44 20.78 11.29
C ALA A 755 15.89 21.13 9.85
N GLY A 756 15.50 22.32 9.40
CA GLY A 756 15.98 22.90 8.15
C GLY A 756 17.40 23.46 8.22
N ASP A 757 18.07 23.29 9.36
CA ASP A 757 19.45 23.72 9.60
C ASP A 757 20.30 22.54 10.02
N VAL A 758 21.62 22.69 9.86
CA VAL A 758 22.60 21.73 10.40
C VAL A 758 22.47 21.68 11.92
N ASP A 759 22.29 20.47 12.48
CA ASP A 759 22.30 20.27 13.93
C ASP A 759 23.67 19.72 14.37
N PRO A 760 24.49 20.49 15.07
CA PRO A 760 25.73 19.99 15.68
C PRO A 760 25.37 19.10 16.87
N VAL A 761 25.46 17.79 16.67
CA VAL A 761 25.18 16.77 17.70
C VAL A 761 26.43 16.47 18.50
N SER A 762 26.43 16.81 19.79
CA SER A 762 27.51 16.42 20.73
C SER A 762 27.36 14.97 21.12
N ILE A 763 28.26 14.11 20.67
CA ILE A 763 28.26 12.66 20.96
C ILE A 763 29.28 12.37 22.06
N THR A 764 28.83 11.69 23.13
CA THR A 764 29.68 11.22 24.23
C THR A 764 29.56 9.70 24.36
N LEU A 765 30.70 9.02 24.37
CA LEU A 765 30.82 7.56 24.47
C LEU A 765 31.57 7.19 25.78
N ASP A 766 31.19 6.09 26.40
CA ASP A 766 31.90 5.50 27.57
C ASP A 766 33.03 4.53 27.14
N CYS A 767 33.42 4.53 25.89
CA CYS A 767 34.53 3.77 25.33
C CYS A 767 35.33 4.59 24.32
N GLN A 768 36.53 4.11 23.98
CA GLN A 768 37.37 4.71 22.93
C GLN A 768 36.98 4.16 21.56
N VAL A 769 36.96 5.02 20.57
CA VAL A 769 36.72 4.66 19.15
C VAL A 769 37.87 5.15 18.28
N GLN A 770 38.02 4.56 17.09
CA GLN A 770 38.97 5.02 16.09
C GLN A 770 38.55 6.40 15.57
N GLY A 771 39.51 7.22 15.16
CA GLY A 771 39.26 8.57 14.65
C GLY A 771 38.55 8.59 13.31
N ASP A 772 38.68 7.51 12.51
CA ASP A 772 38.03 7.35 11.21
C ASP A 772 36.71 6.58 11.37
N TYR A 773 35.66 7.07 10.73
CA TYR A 773 34.33 6.44 10.74
C TYR A 773 33.60 6.67 9.42
N THR A 774 32.53 5.93 9.17
CA THR A 774 31.71 6.10 7.97
C THR A 774 30.33 6.59 8.35
N VAL A 775 29.75 7.41 7.45
CA VAL A 775 28.38 7.89 7.56
C VAL A 775 27.65 7.54 6.27
N THR A 776 26.58 6.75 6.36
CA THR A 776 25.61 6.61 5.29
C THR A 776 24.53 7.65 5.52
N LEU A 777 24.32 8.53 4.54
CA LEU A 777 23.48 9.72 4.62
C LEU A 777 22.39 9.66 3.55
N LEU A 778 21.15 9.99 3.93
CA LEU A 778 20.03 10.34 3.07
C LEU A 778 19.61 11.77 3.42
N SER A 779 19.64 12.70 2.48
CA SER A 779 19.30 14.11 2.72
C SER A 779 18.87 14.81 1.42
N GLY A 780 18.19 15.95 1.55
CA GLY A 780 17.71 16.78 0.46
C GLY A 780 16.73 17.84 0.96
N GLU A 781 15.92 18.39 0.09
CA GLU A 781 14.81 19.24 0.43
C GLU A 781 13.59 18.40 0.81
N LYS A 782 12.64 18.94 1.60
CA LYS A 782 11.47 18.21 2.08
C LYS A 782 10.68 17.51 0.97
N GLY A 783 10.46 18.24 -0.14
CA GLY A 783 9.68 17.79 -1.28
C GLY A 783 10.48 17.01 -2.32
N ASP A 784 11.75 16.66 -2.04
CA ASP A 784 12.54 15.88 -2.99
C ASP A 784 11.99 14.45 -3.10
N GLU A 785 11.82 14.01 -4.36
CA GLU A 785 11.37 12.67 -4.73
C GLU A 785 12.19 12.11 -5.89
N ASN A 786 12.09 10.80 -6.09
CA ASN A 786 12.70 10.12 -7.24
C ASN A 786 11.66 9.92 -8.34
N SER A 787 12.13 9.90 -9.60
CA SER A 787 11.31 9.66 -10.78
C SER A 787 12.03 8.73 -11.77
N PHE A 788 11.39 8.41 -12.91
CA PHE A 788 12.06 7.65 -13.98
C PHE A 788 13.19 8.45 -14.63
N GLU A 789 13.07 9.77 -14.68
CA GLU A 789 14.11 10.67 -15.21
C GLU A 789 15.27 10.83 -14.23
N GLU A 790 14.97 10.88 -12.94
CA GLU A 790 15.93 11.04 -11.86
C GLU A 790 15.76 9.97 -10.77
N PRO A 791 16.02 8.66 -11.07
CA PRO A 791 15.68 7.54 -10.21
C PRO A 791 16.47 7.46 -8.90
N GLU A 792 17.51 8.27 -8.77
CA GLU A 792 18.43 8.35 -7.65
C GLU A 792 18.71 9.79 -7.20
N LYS A 793 17.80 10.73 -7.43
CA LYS A 793 17.91 12.11 -6.94
C LYS A 793 18.09 12.13 -5.42
N VAL A 794 17.30 11.33 -4.72
CA VAL A 794 17.40 11.09 -3.26
C VAL A 794 17.83 9.64 -3.05
N LYS A 795 19.05 9.45 -2.58
CA LYS A 795 19.64 8.11 -2.32
C LYS A 795 20.63 8.11 -1.17
N ASN A 796 20.94 6.92 -0.67
CA ASN A 796 22.00 6.75 0.33
C ASN A 796 23.38 7.03 -0.27
N ILE A 797 24.11 7.94 0.35
CA ILE A 797 25.52 8.25 0.04
C ILE A 797 26.38 7.90 1.25
N THR A 798 27.41 7.09 1.07
CA THR A 798 28.35 6.77 2.15
C THR A 798 29.61 7.61 2.02
N VAL A 799 29.97 8.30 3.09
CA VAL A 799 31.15 9.16 3.17
C VAL A 799 32.06 8.72 4.31
N ASN A 800 33.36 8.88 4.13
CA ASN A 800 34.36 8.68 5.18
C ASN A 800 34.57 10.00 5.94
N MET A 801 34.51 9.93 7.24
CA MET A 801 34.65 11.05 8.17
C MET A 801 35.83 10.79 9.12
N HIS A 802 36.36 11.86 9.72
CA HIS A 802 37.49 11.82 10.62
C HIS A 802 37.17 12.61 11.89
N GLY A 803 37.91 12.34 12.98
CA GLY A 803 37.83 13.11 14.21
C GLY A 803 36.89 12.53 15.26
N ALA A 804 36.42 11.26 15.07
CA ALA A 804 35.70 10.58 16.12
C ALA A 804 36.63 10.33 17.35
N SER A 805 36.04 10.40 18.51
CA SER A 805 36.68 10.09 19.80
C SER A 805 35.58 9.74 20.81
N SER A 806 35.97 9.58 22.11
CA SER A 806 34.96 9.43 23.18
C SER A 806 34.06 10.66 23.35
N GLU A 807 34.49 11.82 22.84
CA GLU A 807 33.69 13.05 22.79
C GLU A 807 33.98 13.73 21.46
N PHE A 808 32.96 13.90 20.61
CA PHE A 808 33.08 14.59 19.32
C PHE A 808 31.75 15.20 18.91
N VAL A 809 31.77 16.05 17.89
CA VAL A 809 30.57 16.66 17.31
C VAL A 809 30.33 16.09 15.92
N TYR A 810 29.12 15.63 15.69
CA TYR A 810 28.62 15.25 14.36
C TYR A 810 27.69 16.35 13.84
N GLU A 811 28.01 16.92 12.69
CA GLU A 811 27.20 17.91 12.02
C GLU A 811 26.09 17.18 11.21
N ALA A 812 24.90 17.00 11.82
CA ALA A 812 23.78 16.36 11.16
C ALA A 812 23.17 17.32 10.10
N PRO A 813 23.17 16.96 8.80
CA PRO A 813 22.64 17.84 7.76
C PRO A 813 21.15 18.14 7.95
N PRO A 814 20.63 19.23 7.35
CA PRO A 814 19.20 19.52 7.35
C PRO A 814 18.41 18.37 6.72
N TYR A 815 17.20 18.11 7.23
CA TYR A 815 16.28 17.11 6.68
C TYR A 815 16.98 15.79 6.29
N SER A 816 17.61 15.12 7.28
CA SER A 816 18.46 13.98 6.99
C SER A 816 18.21 12.77 7.88
N VAL A 817 18.50 11.60 7.31
CA VAL A 817 18.70 10.34 8.04
C VAL A 817 20.17 9.94 7.89
N SER A 818 20.83 9.63 9.01
CA SER A 818 22.24 9.26 9.05
C SER A 818 22.44 7.93 9.76
N ALA A 819 23.34 7.08 9.24
CA ALA A 819 23.83 5.90 9.92
C ALA A 819 25.36 6.00 10.05
N LEU A 820 25.84 6.23 11.28
CA LEU A 820 27.26 6.34 11.61
C LEU A 820 27.77 4.98 12.07
N ARG A 821 28.93 4.54 11.57
CA ARG A 821 29.64 3.35 12.02
C ARG A 821 30.99 3.71 12.57
N LEU A 822 31.15 3.51 13.88
CA LEU A 822 32.35 3.84 14.66
C LEU A 822 33.04 2.54 15.07
N LYS A 823 34.29 2.34 14.69
CA LYS A 823 35.08 1.18 15.13
C LYS A 823 35.56 1.40 16.56
N LYS A 824 35.35 0.42 17.42
CA LYS A 824 35.88 0.40 18.79
C LYS A 824 37.38 0.21 18.75
N CYS A 825 38.11 0.92 19.61
CA CYS A 825 39.52 0.58 19.88
C CYS A 825 39.55 -0.74 20.65
N GLU A 826 40.54 -1.60 20.35
CA GLU A 826 40.75 -2.83 21.13
C GLU A 826 40.99 -2.39 22.61
N ALA A 827 40.32 -3.08 23.53
CA ALA A 827 40.64 -2.92 24.93
C ALA A 827 42.05 -3.49 25.16
N PHE A 828 42.98 -2.61 25.46
CA PHE A 828 44.35 -3.03 25.88
C PHE A 828 44.28 -3.83 27.20
#